data_ed5d9006a1c3b3aeb23744608ee0c94e
#
_entry.id   ed5d9006a1c3b3aeb23744608ee0c94e
#
_cell.length_a   1.000
_cell.length_b   1.000
_cell.length_c   1.000
_cell.angle_alpha   90.00
_cell.angle_beta   90.00
_cell.angle_gamma   90.00
#
_symmetry.space_group_name_H-M   'P 1'
#
loop_
_entity.id
_entity.type
_entity.pdbx_description
1 polymer ?
#
loop_
_entity_poly.entity_id
_entity_poly.type
_entity_poly.pdbx_seq_one_letter_code
_entity_poly.pdbx_strand_id
1 'polypeptide(L)'
;MSPRITYLLALIVLGILHSPVDLLAQCQPTVDCNQNGVADQCDIDLGTSDDCNGNLVPDECDISFLVSEDCNLDGIPDECNPGMTELIGLGLAFGEGFGESISSSSEYAIIGAPQDDLLGTDTGSANIFRRTGTLWIEEMKLFGVASTLNDRFGTAVAVEGDLVAVGAPGKLQERGAVFLFRRIGNGWWNYESTITAFDSQPGWLFGNSLDIEGGSVLVGAPMNGFTGGAGAVYSYSLNAGQWLLDEKIEHSNGLPGDRFGSSVVQVGGRMAIGAPGRDSGLIANSGAALVFEESAGIWLESAFKEPSAPQPLGLYGHSVDLNRDHLLVGAPGEDSGAGSAYIYDRLSSMWINPERLVPDATSAGSFGLDVGLSIRTAVVGAPMAGNSQGTVCVYRYANGSWNVQDGFLPPELQMPGTEFGKSISCEVPFLLVGCPGELYGEAVWISAFTDCNLNLEDDVCDVTQGLELDCNLNQIPDSCEISDGSKQDCDGNGTPDECQIVAGELIDCNLNGVPDDCDIVQGFSLDCNLDSIPDDCQTGADPFNPVISNLPDPISVVTEPGQCGAVITWNPPVATDDCGISSLTSNQQSGDFFAPGLSIVTYTATDVSGNQSNAMFTILVHDEESPGISGLQPLFTVQAPIGTCEAPVSWPAPTPADNCGIFSTLVDHLPGSVFPVGITSVVYTVMDVHGNVSEFPFQVEVLDNHLPEILGISGDLSVVSDLGSCTAVVNWTEPTPQDDCIISSFESTHTSGEAFPIGVTEVVYTVTDSSGLTATAAFSISV
;
A
#
# COMPACT_ATOMS: atom_id res chain seq x y z
N MET A 1 -14.34 -29.38 0.82
CA MET A 1 -15.05 -30.34 1.71
C MET A 1 -15.47 -29.51 2.91
N SER A 2 -16.76 -29.40 3.12
CA SER A 2 -17.37 -28.50 4.10
C SER A 2 -16.85 -28.72 5.52
N PRO A 3 -16.62 -27.67 6.34
CA PRO A 3 -16.16 -27.76 7.73
C PRO A 3 -17.05 -28.61 8.66
N ARG A 4 -18.28 -28.89 8.25
CA ARG A 4 -19.26 -29.68 9.00
C ARG A 4 -18.87 -31.14 9.29
N ILE A 5 -17.87 -31.70 8.58
CA ILE A 5 -17.41 -33.08 8.81
C ILE A 5 -16.36 -33.14 9.94
N THR A 6 -15.66 -32.09 10.23
CA THR A 6 -14.58 -32.05 11.24
C THR A 6 -15.15 -31.96 12.67
N TYR A 7 -16.31 -31.34 12.85
CA TYR A 7 -16.96 -31.22 14.17
C TYR A 7 -17.52 -32.56 14.69
N LEU A 8 -18.00 -33.39 13.80
CA LEU A 8 -18.52 -34.74 14.20
C LEU A 8 -17.40 -35.67 14.67
N LEU A 9 -16.16 -35.49 14.17
CA LEU A 9 -15.00 -36.32 14.55
C LEU A 9 -14.35 -35.84 15.86
N ALA A 10 -14.48 -34.56 16.25
CA ALA A 10 -13.93 -34.04 17.50
C ALA A 10 -14.77 -34.46 18.72
N LEU A 11 -16.08 -34.63 18.57
CA LEU A 11 -16.97 -35.08 19.63
C LEU A 11 -16.82 -36.62 19.94
N ILE A 12 -16.33 -37.40 18.98
CA ILE A 12 -16.06 -38.85 19.17
C ILE A 12 -14.85 -39.10 20.11
N VAL A 13 -13.94 -38.13 20.26
CA VAL A 13 -12.73 -38.32 21.08
C VAL A 13 -12.95 -37.98 22.57
N LEU A 14 -14.00 -37.24 22.93
CA LEU A 14 -14.25 -36.81 24.31
C LEU A 14 -15.26 -37.67 25.11
N GLY A 15 -15.80 -38.75 24.55
CA GLY A 15 -16.57 -39.76 25.30
C GLY A 15 -17.90 -39.27 25.91
N ILE A 16 -18.44 -38.16 25.42
CA ILE A 16 -19.75 -37.63 25.80
C ILE A 16 -20.61 -37.59 24.53
N LEU A 17 -20.91 -38.77 24.00
CA LEU A 17 -21.89 -38.92 22.94
C LEU A 17 -23.16 -39.53 23.53
N HIS A 18 -24.18 -38.75 23.71
CA HIS A 18 -25.52 -39.26 23.49
C HIS A 18 -25.60 -39.62 21.99
N SER A 19 -26.03 -40.84 21.69
CA SER A 19 -26.17 -41.22 20.28
C SER A 19 -27.26 -40.34 19.64
N PRO A 20 -27.17 -40.05 18.31
CA PRO A 20 -28.19 -39.30 17.61
C PRO A 20 -29.62 -39.87 17.82
N VAL A 21 -29.70 -41.12 18.13
CA VAL A 21 -30.96 -41.84 18.47
C VAL A 21 -31.49 -41.43 19.85
N ASP A 22 -30.63 -41.04 20.80
CA ASP A 22 -31.05 -40.60 22.14
C ASP A 22 -31.53 -39.12 22.14
N LEU A 23 -30.97 -38.29 21.28
CA LEU A 23 -31.46 -36.89 21.07
C LEU A 23 -32.85 -36.91 20.41
N LEU A 24 -33.01 -37.69 19.35
CA LEU A 24 -34.30 -37.83 18.66
C LEU A 24 -35.41 -38.45 19.58
N ALA A 25 -35.05 -39.18 20.62
CA ALA A 25 -35.99 -39.73 21.58
C ALA A 25 -36.49 -38.73 22.63
N GLN A 26 -35.82 -37.56 22.76
CA GLN A 26 -36.25 -36.46 23.65
C GLN A 26 -37.10 -35.40 22.93
N CYS A 27 -37.03 -35.35 21.62
CA CYS A 27 -37.83 -34.44 20.80
C CYS A 27 -39.26 -34.93 20.67
N GLN A 28 -40.21 -34.32 21.40
CA GLN A 28 -41.62 -34.57 21.23
C GLN A 28 -42.15 -33.52 20.21
N PRO A 29 -42.84 -33.90 19.13
CA PRO A 29 -43.33 -33.00 18.11
C PRO A 29 -44.41 -32.13 18.69
N THR A 30 -44.08 -30.91 19.07
CA THR A 30 -45.08 -29.89 19.49
C THR A 30 -45.30 -28.84 18.41
N VAL A 31 -44.24 -28.54 17.62
CA VAL A 31 -44.31 -27.67 16.45
C VAL A 31 -43.33 -28.24 15.42
N ASP A 32 -43.68 -28.31 14.17
CA ASP A 32 -42.89 -28.74 13.01
C ASP A 32 -43.37 -27.89 11.82
N CYS A 33 -42.87 -26.70 11.75
CA CYS A 33 -43.32 -25.67 10.82
C CYS A 33 -42.87 -25.91 9.37
N ASN A 34 -41.70 -26.49 9.18
CA ASN A 34 -41.13 -26.81 7.86
C ASN A 34 -41.64 -28.20 7.35
N GLN A 35 -42.41 -28.93 8.16
CA GLN A 35 -43.03 -30.21 7.87
C GLN A 35 -42.07 -31.30 7.44
N ASN A 36 -40.83 -31.25 7.97
CA ASN A 36 -39.82 -32.24 7.68
C ASN A 36 -39.91 -33.51 8.55
N GLY A 37 -40.82 -33.51 9.55
CA GLY A 37 -41.06 -34.63 10.47
C GLY A 37 -40.20 -34.61 11.72
N VAL A 38 -39.45 -33.56 11.95
CA VAL A 38 -38.67 -33.26 13.14
C VAL A 38 -39.30 -32.05 13.82
N ALA A 39 -39.23 -31.94 15.12
CA ALA A 39 -39.73 -30.74 15.81
C ALA A 39 -38.73 -29.59 15.65
N ASP A 40 -39.20 -28.34 15.47
CA ASP A 40 -38.42 -27.15 15.24
C ASP A 40 -37.21 -27.01 16.16
N GLN A 41 -37.41 -27.17 17.46
CA GLN A 41 -36.30 -27.14 18.44
C GLN A 41 -35.25 -28.22 18.17
N CYS A 42 -35.64 -29.37 17.65
CA CYS A 42 -34.68 -30.43 17.34
C CYS A 42 -33.99 -30.20 16.04
N ASP A 43 -34.61 -29.53 15.08
CA ASP A 43 -33.94 -29.08 13.85
C ASP A 43 -32.81 -28.09 14.18
N ILE A 44 -33.07 -27.13 15.08
CA ILE A 44 -32.07 -26.18 15.57
C ILE A 44 -30.97 -26.92 16.34
N ASP A 45 -31.32 -27.75 17.34
CA ASP A 45 -30.37 -28.48 18.18
C ASP A 45 -29.48 -29.46 17.38
N LEU A 46 -30.01 -29.99 16.27
CA LEU A 46 -29.28 -30.90 15.36
C LEU A 46 -28.50 -30.13 14.26
N GLY A 47 -28.71 -28.83 14.12
CA GLY A 47 -28.15 -28.01 13.07
C GLY A 47 -28.64 -28.39 11.66
N THR A 48 -29.91 -28.83 11.58
CA THR A 48 -30.61 -29.09 10.32
C THR A 48 -31.40 -27.88 9.84
N SER A 49 -31.72 -26.95 10.75
CA SER A 49 -32.22 -25.60 10.49
C SER A 49 -31.46 -24.59 11.36
N ASP A 50 -31.32 -23.39 10.89
CA ASP A 50 -30.71 -22.27 11.61
C ASP A 50 -31.81 -21.50 12.40
N ASP A 51 -31.42 -20.82 13.47
CA ASP A 51 -32.24 -19.93 14.30
C ASP A 51 -31.33 -18.76 14.70
N CYS A 52 -31.28 -17.77 13.84
CA CYS A 52 -30.30 -16.70 13.94
C CYS A 52 -30.70 -15.64 14.97
N ASN A 53 -32.04 -15.42 15.17
CA ASN A 53 -32.55 -14.46 16.13
C ASN A 53 -32.73 -15.05 17.54
N GLY A 54 -32.47 -16.35 17.72
CA GLY A 54 -32.53 -17.03 19.03
C GLY A 54 -33.89 -17.20 19.63
N ASN A 55 -34.94 -17.11 18.81
CA ASN A 55 -36.35 -17.21 19.29
C ASN A 55 -36.86 -18.65 19.42
N LEU A 56 -36.04 -19.66 19.08
CA LEU A 56 -36.32 -21.10 19.08
C LEU A 56 -37.33 -21.53 18.00
N VAL A 57 -37.43 -20.76 16.93
CA VAL A 57 -38.16 -21.07 15.69
C VAL A 57 -37.12 -21.09 14.56
N PRO A 58 -37.14 -22.10 13.67
CA PRO A 58 -36.25 -22.08 12.51
C PRO A 58 -36.48 -20.87 11.61
N ASP A 59 -35.40 -20.32 11.05
CA ASP A 59 -35.45 -19.12 10.21
C ASP A 59 -36.45 -19.20 9.06
N GLU A 60 -36.49 -20.34 8.37
CA GLU A 60 -37.44 -20.59 7.30
C GLU A 60 -38.91 -20.58 7.77
N CYS A 61 -39.11 -20.78 9.05
CA CYS A 61 -40.44 -20.75 9.66
C CYS A 61 -40.84 -19.34 10.06
N ASP A 62 -39.89 -18.57 10.59
CA ASP A 62 -40.09 -17.17 10.90
C ASP A 62 -40.55 -16.39 9.66
N ILE A 63 -39.86 -16.61 8.54
CA ILE A 63 -40.19 -16.02 7.25
C ILE A 63 -41.58 -16.51 6.79
N SER A 64 -41.82 -17.83 6.84
CA SER A 64 -43.07 -18.40 6.34
C SER A 64 -44.31 -17.98 7.14
N PHE A 65 -44.16 -17.66 8.42
CA PHE A 65 -45.23 -17.17 9.31
C PHE A 65 -45.32 -15.65 9.39
N LEU A 66 -44.48 -14.92 8.63
CA LEU A 66 -44.38 -13.46 8.65
C LEU A 66 -44.08 -12.91 10.07
N VAL A 67 -43.29 -13.65 10.84
CA VAL A 67 -42.76 -13.21 12.12
C VAL A 67 -41.52 -12.39 11.87
N SER A 68 -40.73 -12.79 10.85
CA SER A 68 -39.56 -12.10 10.33
C SER A 68 -39.71 -11.81 8.84
N GLU A 69 -39.13 -10.77 8.36
CA GLU A 69 -39.11 -10.38 6.96
C GLU A 69 -37.91 -10.98 6.23
N ASP A 70 -38.05 -11.24 4.95
CA ASP A 70 -36.98 -11.69 4.02
C ASP A 70 -37.23 -10.94 2.70
N CYS A 71 -36.85 -9.68 2.67
CA CYS A 71 -37.13 -8.78 1.56
C CYS A 71 -36.26 -9.08 0.34
N ASN A 72 -35.06 -9.59 0.56
CA ASN A 72 -34.16 -9.99 -0.50
C ASN A 72 -34.40 -11.40 -1.05
N LEU A 73 -35.34 -12.15 -0.43
CA LEU A 73 -35.78 -13.50 -0.80
C LEU A 73 -34.62 -14.53 -0.83
N ASP A 74 -33.65 -14.39 0.04
CA ASP A 74 -32.53 -15.35 0.15
C ASP A 74 -32.84 -16.53 1.10
N GLY A 75 -33.95 -16.46 1.83
CA GLY A 75 -34.42 -17.48 2.76
C GLY A 75 -33.85 -17.36 4.17
N ILE A 76 -33.21 -16.25 4.50
CA ILE A 76 -32.70 -15.88 5.81
C ILE A 76 -33.47 -14.63 6.28
N PRO A 77 -33.98 -14.57 7.52
CA PRO A 77 -34.61 -13.34 8.03
C PRO A 77 -33.67 -12.14 7.92
N ASP A 78 -34.18 -10.97 7.52
CA ASP A 78 -33.38 -9.77 7.32
C ASP A 78 -32.66 -9.33 8.60
N GLU A 79 -33.26 -9.53 9.78
CA GLU A 79 -32.62 -9.27 11.07
C GLU A 79 -31.41 -10.19 11.35
N CYS A 80 -31.27 -11.28 10.60
CA CYS A 80 -30.22 -12.28 10.73
C CYS A 80 -29.16 -12.18 9.62
N ASN A 81 -29.48 -11.49 8.55
CA ASN A 81 -28.62 -11.34 7.41
C ASN A 81 -28.31 -9.85 7.17
N PRO A 82 -27.26 -9.31 7.81
CA PRO A 82 -26.86 -7.93 7.59
C PRO A 82 -26.32 -7.68 6.17
N GLY A 83 -26.60 -8.54 5.20
CA GLY A 83 -26.12 -8.39 3.83
C GLY A 83 -24.59 -8.48 3.70
N MET A 84 -23.92 -9.15 4.64
CA MET A 84 -22.47 -9.25 4.64
C MET A 84 -21.95 -10.30 3.66
N THR A 85 -21.02 -9.92 2.82
CA THR A 85 -20.28 -10.82 1.94
C THR A 85 -18.79 -10.82 2.30
N GLU A 86 -18.18 -12.00 2.23
CA GLU A 86 -16.77 -12.19 2.50
C GLU A 86 -15.92 -11.94 1.26
N LEU A 87 -14.87 -11.10 1.38
CA LEU A 87 -13.82 -10.95 0.38
C LEU A 87 -12.55 -11.66 0.85
N ILE A 88 -12.05 -12.54 0.00
CA ILE A 88 -10.79 -13.26 0.22
C ILE A 88 -9.83 -12.91 -0.90
N GLY A 89 -8.61 -12.53 -0.55
CA GLY A 89 -7.54 -12.26 -1.54
C GLY A 89 -7.01 -13.56 -2.16
N LEU A 90 -6.85 -13.57 -3.47
CA LEU A 90 -6.31 -14.74 -4.17
C LEU A 90 -4.82 -14.95 -3.88
N GLY A 91 -4.45 -16.19 -3.56
CA GLY A 91 -3.06 -16.60 -3.38
C GLY A 91 -2.43 -16.18 -2.06
N LEU A 92 -3.23 -15.85 -1.05
CA LEU A 92 -2.77 -15.60 0.31
C LEU A 92 -2.65 -16.91 1.10
N ALA A 93 -1.67 -16.99 1.98
CA ALA A 93 -1.55 -18.01 2.99
C ALA A 93 -2.02 -17.48 4.35
N PHE A 94 -2.09 -18.32 5.37
CA PHE A 94 -2.45 -17.89 6.72
C PHE A 94 -1.34 -17.04 7.35
N GLY A 95 -1.71 -15.95 8.02
CA GLY A 95 -0.78 -15.07 8.72
C GLY A 95 -0.14 -14.01 7.84
N GLU A 96 -0.74 -13.70 6.68
CA GLU A 96 -0.25 -12.67 5.76
C GLU A 96 -0.85 -11.28 6.02
N GLY A 97 -1.82 -11.17 6.96
CA GLY A 97 -2.39 -9.90 7.42
C GLY A 97 -3.35 -9.25 6.42
N PHE A 98 -4.04 -10.04 5.58
CA PHE A 98 -5.05 -9.50 4.66
C PHE A 98 -6.22 -8.90 5.45
N GLY A 99 -6.53 -7.64 5.19
CA GLY A 99 -7.48 -6.88 5.97
C GLY A 99 -6.87 -6.08 7.13
N GLU A 100 -5.54 -5.97 7.23
CA GLU A 100 -4.87 -5.08 8.19
C GLU A 100 -5.11 -3.60 7.88
N SER A 101 -5.29 -3.27 6.60
CA SER A 101 -5.67 -1.93 6.13
C SER A 101 -6.64 -2.02 4.95
N ILE A 102 -7.60 -1.12 4.91
CA ILE A 102 -8.66 -1.06 3.89
C ILE A 102 -8.87 0.39 3.49
N SER A 103 -9.11 0.60 2.21
CA SER A 103 -9.68 1.85 1.68
C SER A 103 -10.63 1.53 0.56
N SER A 104 -11.75 2.20 0.50
CA SER A 104 -12.75 2.01 -0.56
C SER A 104 -13.21 3.33 -1.16
N SER A 105 -13.69 3.23 -2.37
CA SER A 105 -14.40 4.27 -3.09
C SER A 105 -15.67 3.65 -3.71
N SER A 106 -16.47 4.43 -4.38
CA SER A 106 -17.70 3.93 -5.01
C SER A 106 -17.50 2.75 -5.98
N GLU A 107 -16.33 2.65 -6.63
CA GLU A 107 -16.03 1.63 -7.63
C GLU A 107 -14.95 0.62 -7.23
N TYR A 108 -14.05 0.99 -6.31
CA TYR A 108 -12.86 0.20 -5.97
C TYR A 108 -12.69 0.06 -4.48
N ALA A 109 -12.14 -1.07 -4.08
CA ALA A 109 -11.58 -1.29 -2.75
C ALA A 109 -10.15 -1.79 -2.88
N ILE A 110 -9.26 -1.33 -2.01
CA ILE A 110 -7.92 -1.86 -1.86
C ILE A 110 -7.71 -2.37 -0.45
N ILE A 111 -7.13 -3.56 -0.34
CA ILE A 111 -6.94 -4.28 0.92
C ILE A 111 -5.47 -4.65 1.05
N GLY A 112 -4.86 -4.24 2.14
CA GLY A 112 -3.46 -4.53 2.44
C GLY A 112 -3.27 -5.88 3.13
N ALA A 113 -2.13 -6.51 2.81
CA ALA A 113 -1.61 -7.75 3.42
C ALA A 113 -0.12 -7.57 3.71
N PRO A 114 0.27 -6.81 4.76
CA PRO A 114 1.66 -6.38 4.96
C PRO A 114 2.61 -7.50 5.38
N GLN A 115 2.12 -8.65 5.81
CA GLN A 115 2.92 -9.82 6.14
C GLN A 115 2.99 -10.85 5.00
N ASP A 116 2.49 -10.55 3.79
CA ASP A 116 2.59 -11.45 2.64
C ASP A 116 4.05 -11.82 2.34
N ASP A 117 4.32 -13.12 2.39
CA ASP A 117 5.65 -13.72 2.26
C ASP A 117 5.97 -14.18 0.82
N LEU A 118 5.08 -13.94 -0.16
CA LEU A 118 5.21 -14.47 -1.53
C LEU A 118 6.52 -14.06 -2.21
N LEU A 119 7.00 -12.84 -1.98
CA LEU A 119 8.28 -12.36 -2.49
C LEU A 119 9.41 -12.40 -1.45
N GLY A 120 9.14 -12.84 -0.23
CA GLY A 120 10.07 -12.94 0.90
C GLY A 120 9.41 -12.47 2.19
N THR A 121 10.05 -12.74 3.33
CA THR A 121 9.46 -12.48 4.65
C THR A 121 9.03 -11.03 4.82
N ASP A 122 7.73 -10.85 5.14
CA ASP A 122 7.05 -9.57 5.36
C ASP A 122 7.34 -8.54 4.24
N THR A 123 7.46 -8.98 2.98
CA THR A 123 7.56 -8.04 1.85
C THR A 123 6.26 -7.30 1.64
N GLY A 124 5.14 -7.96 1.91
CA GLY A 124 3.79 -7.47 1.83
C GLY A 124 3.21 -7.38 0.42
N SER A 125 1.90 -7.27 0.36
CA SER A 125 1.11 -7.06 -0.86
C SER A 125 -0.14 -6.22 -0.60
N ALA A 126 -0.86 -5.85 -1.66
CA ALA A 126 -2.19 -5.27 -1.58
C ALA A 126 -3.05 -5.77 -2.74
N ASN A 127 -4.33 -6.04 -2.49
CA ASN A 127 -5.26 -6.57 -3.48
C ASN A 127 -6.30 -5.51 -3.82
N ILE A 128 -6.53 -5.28 -5.11
CA ILE A 128 -7.54 -4.36 -5.60
C ILE A 128 -8.76 -5.14 -6.06
N PHE A 129 -9.91 -4.72 -5.58
CA PHE A 129 -11.21 -5.23 -5.96
C PHE A 129 -11.99 -4.15 -6.70
N ARG A 130 -12.71 -4.56 -7.72
CA ARG A 130 -13.64 -3.71 -8.45
C ARG A 130 -15.06 -4.14 -8.18
N ARG A 131 -15.92 -3.16 -7.94
CA ARG A 131 -17.35 -3.37 -7.81
C ARG A 131 -18.01 -3.59 -9.17
N THR A 132 -18.90 -4.57 -9.24
CA THR A 132 -19.74 -4.85 -10.42
C THR A 132 -21.14 -5.19 -9.92
N GLY A 133 -22.02 -4.20 -9.87
CA GLY A 133 -23.31 -4.30 -9.18
C GLY A 133 -23.09 -4.46 -7.67
N THR A 134 -23.61 -5.52 -7.08
CA THR A 134 -23.42 -5.88 -5.67
C THR A 134 -22.17 -6.73 -5.41
N LEU A 135 -21.48 -7.18 -6.45
CA LEU A 135 -20.32 -8.06 -6.35
C LEU A 135 -19.02 -7.27 -6.41
N TRP A 136 -18.07 -7.68 -5.57
CA TRP A 136 -16.69 -7.22 -5.61
C TRP A 136 -15.80 -8.30 -6.22
N ILE A 137 -15.06 -7.96 -7.27
CA ILE A 137 -14.22 -8.89 -8.03
C ILE A 137 -12.78 -8.41 -7.94
N GLU A 138 -11.88 -9.30 -7.51
CA GLU A 138 -10.45 -9.00 -7.49
C GLU A 138 -9.95 -8.73 -8.90
N GLU A 139 -9.41 -7.52 -9.15
CA GLU A 139 -8.81 -7.15 -10.42
C GLU A 139 -7.30 -7.45 -10.43
N MET A 140 -6.60 -7.14 -9.34
CA MET A 140 -5.13 -7.25 -9.31
C MET A 140 -4.56 -7.31 -7.90
N LYS A 141 -3.51 -8.13 -7.73
CA LYS A 141 -2.63 -8.12 -6.56
C LYS A 141 -1.39 -7.29 -6.86
N LEU A 142 -1.08 -6.32 -6.02
CA LEU A 142 0.02 -5.39 -6.16
C LEU A 142 1.18 -5.75 -5.24
N PHE A 143 2.38 -5.43 -5.69
CA PHE A 143 3.62 -5.59 -4.93
C PHE A 143 4.49 -4.34 -5.05
N GLY A 144 5.32 -4.10 -4.04
CA GLY A 144 6.31 -3.02 -4.09
C GLY A 144 7.39 -3.29 -5.15
N VAL A 145 7.81 -2.24 -5.84
CA VAL A 145 8.93 -2.33 -6.77
C VAL A 145 10.23 -2.52 -5.98
N ALA A 146 11.07 -3.47 -6.38
CA ALA A 146 12.29 -3.85 -5.69
C ALA A 146 12.06 -4.13 -4.19
N SER A 147 11.07 -4.99 -3.91
CA SER A 147 10.73 -5.38 -2.54
C SER A 147 11.91 -6.05 -1.84
N THR A 148 12.08 -5.71 -0.56
CA THR A 148 13.06 -6.33 0.33
C THR A 148 12.36 -6.86 1.59
N LEU A 149 13.02 -7.75 2.32
CA LEU A 149 12.45 -8.34 3.53
C LEU A 149 12.02 -7.25 4.52
N ASN A 150 10.84 -7.42 5.12
CA ASN A 150 10.22 -6.51 6.09
C ASN A 150 9.87 -5.12 5.51
N ASP A 151 9.69 -4.97 4.21
CA ASP A 151 9.21 -3.71 3.62
C ASP A 151 7.78 -3.39 4.06
N ARG A 152 6.96 -4.43 4.33
CA ARG A 152 5.57 -4.34 4.77
C ARG A 152 4.71 -3.50 3.84
N PHE A 153 4.83 -3.76 2.54
CA PHE A 153 3.95 -3.14 1.54
C PHE A 153 2.49 -3.52 1.82
N GLY A 154 1.59 -2.56 1.87
CA GLY A 154 0.21 -2.77 2.27
C GLY A 154 -0.08 -2.48 3.75
N THR A 155 0.86 -1.89 4.51
CA THR A 155 0.59 -1.42 5.89
C THR A 155 -0.48 -0.33 5.93
N ALA A 156 -0.50 0.55 4.95
CA ALA A 156 -1.55 1.53 4.72
C ALA A 156 -1.89 1.54 3.23
N VAL A 157 -3.15 1.73 2.92
CA VAL A 157 -3.67 1.79 1.56
C VAL A 157 -4.66 2.94 1.42
N ALA A 158 -4.72 3.53 0.23
CA ALA A 158 -5.73 4.53 -0.11
C ALA A 158 -6.10 4.42 -1.59
N VAL A 159 -7.38 4.63 -1.92
CA VAL A 159 -7.90 4.59 -3.31
C VAL A 159 -8.87 5.73 -3.56
N GLU A 160 -8.67 6.45 -4.67
CA GLU A 160 -9.61 7.43 -5.20
C GLU A 160 -9.64 7.32 -6.73
N GLY A 161 -10.80 6.98 -7.29
CA GLY A 161 -10.97 6.82 -8.73
C GLY A 161 -9.98 5.85 -9.36
N ASP A 162 -9.10 6.35 -10.22
CA ASP A 162 -8.07 5.57 -10.93
C ASP A 162 -6.69 5.57 -10.24
N LEU A 163 -6.57 6.16 -9.06
CA LEU A 163 -5.32 6.29 -8.31
C LEU A 163 -5.35 5.44 -7.04
N VAL A 164 -4.27 4.72 -6.80
CA VAL A 164 -4.02 3.93 -5.59
C VAL A 164 -2.67 4.31 -5.00
N ALA A 165 -2.62 4.47 -3.69
CA ALA A 165 -1.39 4.61 -2.92
C ALA A 165 -1.24 3.45 -1.93
N VAL A 166 -0.03 2.90 -1.86
CA VAL A 166 0.30 1.78 -0.95
C VAL A 166 1.57 2.09 -0.17
N GLY A 167 1.46 2.09 1.13
CA GLY A 167 2.55 2.33 2.06
C GLY A 167 3.40 1.09 2.32
N ALA A 168 4.69 1.30 2.42
CA ALA A 168 5.69 0.31 2.80
C ALA A 168 6.66 0.92 3.83
N PRO A 169 6.21 1.10 5.09
CA PRO A 169 6.97 1.83 6.11
C PRO A 169 8.27 1.13 6.51
N GLY A 170 8.40 -0.18 6.31
CA GLY A 170 9.63 -0.94 6.57
C GLY A 170 10.73 -0.74 5.53
N LYS A 171 10.40 -0.21 4.35
CA LYS A 171 11.35 -0.04 3.24
C LYS A 171 12.52 0.88 3.61
N LEU A 172 13.70 0.62 3.00
CA LEU A 172 14.92 1.42 3.19
C LEU A 172 15.34 1.56 4.66
N GLN A 173 15.29 0.46 5.43
CA GLN A 173 15.60 0.45 6.87
C GLN A 173 14.61 1.30 7.68
N GLU A 174 13.31 1.09 7.45
CA GLU A 174 12.21 1.80 8.12
C GLU A 174 12.20 3.33 7.85
N ARG A 175 12.87 3.80 6.79
CA ARG A 175 12.67 5.17 6.28
C ARG A 175 11.28 5.32 5.69
N GLY A 176 10.80 4.24 5.08
CA GLY A 176 9.52 4.12 4.44
C GLY A 176 9.46 4.63 3.01
N ALA A 177 8.45 4.17 2.31
CA ALA A 177 8.12 4.62 0.94
C ALA A 177 6.62 4.44 0.69
N VAL A 178 6.09 5.17 -0.27
CA VAL A 178 4.73 4.98 -0.80
C VAL A 178 4.81 4.74 -2.29
N PHE A 179 4.10 3.74 -2.74
CA PHE A 179 4.01 3.35 -4.15
C PHE A 179 2.67 3.78 -4.71
N LEU A 180 2.70 4.42 -5.85
CA LEU A 180 1.54 4.93 -6.55
C LEU A 180 1.27 4.09 -7.78
N PHE A 181 0.02 3.71 -7.97
CA PHE A 181 -0.44 2.94 -9.12
C PHE A 181 -1.63 3.66 -9.74
N ARG A 182 -1.68 3.65 -11.07
CA ARG A 182 -2.78 4.23 -11.81
C ARG A 182 -3.43 3.20 -12.72
N ARG A 183 -4.76 3.24 -12.78
CA ARG A 183 -5.52 2.36 -13.64
C ARG A 183 -5.44 2.81 -15.10
N ILE A 184 -5.04 1.89 -15.96
CA ILE A 184 -4.96 2.09 -17.41
C ILE A 184 -5.92 1.12 -18.10
N GLY A 185 -7.19 1.40 -18.17
CA GLY A 185 -8.20 0.59 -18.89
C GLY A 185 -8.09 -0.93 -18.68
N ASN A 186 -9.12 -1.69 -19.02
CA ASN A 186 -9.14 -3.17 -19.03
C ASN A 186 -8.70 -3.89 -17.73
N GLY A 187 -8.86 -3.25 -16.54
CA GLY A 187 -8.56 -3.88 -15.25
C GLY A 187 -7.07 -3.95 -14.88
N TRP A 188 -6.19 -3.20 -15.55
CA TRP A 188 -4.77 -3.16 -15.24
C TRP A 188 -4.42 -1.90 -14.44
N TRP A 189 -3.69 -2.10 -13.34
CA TRP A 189 -3.13 -1.06 -12.49
C TRP A 189 -1.62 -1.01 -12.69
N ASN A 190 -1.13 0.05 -13.31
CA ASN A 190 0.28 0.22 -13.58
C ASN A 190 0.96 0.96 -12.44
N TYR A 191 2.14 0.51 -12.07
CA TYR A 191 3.05 1.30 -11.26
C TYR A 191 3.33 2.66 -11.93
N GLU A 192 3.08 3.75 -11.21
CA GLU A 192 3.28 5.11 -11.68
C GLU A 192 4.55 5.72 -11.07
N SER A 193 4.69 5.66 -9.74
CA SER A 193 5.81 6.29 -9.04
C SER A 193 6.03 5.70 -7.64
N THR A 194 7.20 5.96 -7.10
CA THR A 194 7.48 5.80 -5.66
C THR A 194 7.84 7.15 -5.07
N ILE A 195 7.14 7.54 -4.01
CA ILE A 195 7.45 8.74 -3.24
C ILE A 195 8.10 8.38 -1.91
N THR A 196 9.05 9.19 -1.48
CA THR A 196 9.78 9.06 -0.22
C THR A 196 9.97 10.44 0.39
N ALA A 197 10.01 10.54 1.71
CA ALA A 197 10.32 11.83 2.33
C ALA A 197 11.77 12.22 2.05
N PHE A 198 11.96 13.46 1.58
CA PHE A 198 13.27 14.00 1.19
C PHE A 198 14.28 14.06 2.35
N ASP A 199 13.77 14.14 3.58
CA ASP A 199 14.53 14.26 4.81
C ASP A 199 14.52 12.98 5.67
N SER A 200 13.99 11.86 5.12
CA SER A 200 13.75 10.63 5.86
C SER A 200 15.02 10.05 6.49
N GLN A 201 14.88 9.58 7.74
CA GLN A 201 15.90 8.84 8.47
C GLN A 201 15.41 7.43 8.80
N PRO A 202 16.29 6.48 9.08
CA PRO A 202 15.89 5.14 9.53
C PRO A 202 14.95 5.21 10.74
N GLY A 203 13.85 4.46 10.69
CA GLY A 203 12.84 4.40 11.74
C GLY A 203 11.75 5.47 11.67
N TRP A 204 11.66 6.27 10.60
CA TRP A 204 10.60 7.29 10.46
C TRP A 204 9.24 6.74 10.06
N LEU A 205 9.23 5.56 9.44
CA LEU A 205 8.01 4.87 9.01
C LEU A 205 7.14 5.70 8.07
N PHE A 206 7.74 6.39 7.10
CA PHE A 206 6.98 7.12 6.07
C PHE A 206 6.10 6.15 5.29
N GLY A 207 4.81 6.47 5.13
CA GLY A 207 3.81 5.57 4.54
C GLY A 207 3.12 4.65 5.57
N ASN A 208 3.18 4.99 6.86
CA ASN A 208 2.45 4.28 7.91
C ASN A 208 0.95 4.56 7.89
N SER A 209 0.54 5.72 7.43
CA SER A 209 -0.84 6.11 7.17
C SER A 209 -0.92 6.88 5.87
N LEU A 210 -2.03 6.76 5.15
CA LEU A 210 -2.24 7.33 3.82
C LEU A 210 -3.68 7.80 3.66
N ASP A 211 -3.85 8.83 2.86
CA ASP A 211 -5.13 9.22 2.32
C ASP A 211 -4.98 9.89 0.95
N ILE A 212 -6.03 9.82 0.12
CA ILE A 212 -6.08 10.44 -1.22
C ILE A 212 -7.38 11.22 -1.35
N GLU A 213 -7.28 12.48 -1.75
CA GLU A 213 -8.44 13.30 -2.13
C GLU A 213 -8.05 14.29 -3.23
N GLY A 214 -8.86 14.40 -4.29
CA GLY A 214 -8.68 15.37 -5.36
C GLY A 214 -7.33 15.26 -6.08
N GLY A 215 -6.72 14.07 -6.09
CA GLY A 215 -5.39 13.84 -6.66
C GLY A 215 -4.24 14.31 -5.77
N SER A 216 -4.49 14.67 -4.51
CA SER A 216 -3.49 14.89 -3.47
C SER A 216 -3.30 13.62 -2.63
N VAL A 217 -2.07 13.29 -2.28
CA VAL A 217 -1.72 12.15 -1.42
C VAL A 217 -1.13 12.66 -0.12
N LEU A 218 -1.81 12.36 0.99
CA LEU A 218 -1.27 12.58 2.34
C LEU A 218 -0.52 11.33 2.82
N VAL A 219 0.64 11.55 3.43
CA VAL A 219 1.49 10.48 3.93
C VAL A 219 1.96 10.77 5.35
N GLY A 220 1.60 9.91 6.27
CA GLY A 220 2.07 9.99 7.66
C GLY A 220 3.43 9.31 7.87
N ALA A 221 4.23 9.92 8.75
CA ALA A 221 5.54 9.43 9.22
C ALA A 221 5.63 9.63 10.75
N PRO A 222 4.96 8.77 11.54
CA PRO A 222 4.74 9.02 12.97
C PRO A 222 5.97 8.83 13.85
N MET A 223 6.96 8.08 13.38
CA MET A 223 8.18 7.78 14.13
C MET A 223 9.33 8.61 13.57
N ASN A 224 9.50 9.79 14.05
CA ASN A 224 10.57 10.68 13.62
C ASN A 224 11.91 10.31 14.31
N GLY A 225 12.44 9.14 13.99
CA GLY A 225 13.80 8.69 14.29
C GLY A 225 14.14 8.44 15.77
N PHE A 226 15.26 7.73 15.99
CA PHE A 226 15.89 7.45 17.31
C PHE A 226 16.27 8.72 18.10
N THR A 227 16.17 9.90 17.53
CA THR A 227 16.52 11.18 18.13
C THR A 227 15.32 12.01 18.57
N GLY A 228 14.11 11.45 18.52
CA GLY A 228 12.95 12.01 19.19
C GLY A 228 12.24 13.14 18.46
N GLY A 229 11.80 12.92 17.22
CA GLY A 229 10.83 13.79 16.56
C GLY A 229 9.40 13.55 17.00
N ALA A 230 8.53 14.53 16.75
CA ALA A 230 7.11 14.47 17.09
C ALA A 230 6.27 13.66 16.11
N GLY A 231 6.82 13.33 14.95
CA GLY A 231 6.12 12.83 13.75
C GLY A 231 5.89 13.95 12.73
N ALA A 232 5.51 13.58 11.52
CA ALA A 232 5.22 14.51 10.43
C ALA A 232 4.21 13.91 9.45
N VAL A 233 3.56 14.79 8.69
CA VAL A 233 2.71 14.44 7.54
C VAL A 233 3.23 15.18 6.31
N TYR A 234 3.16 14.55 5.17
CA TYR A 234 3.62 15.09 3.90
C TYR A 234 2.48 15.08 2.89
N SER A 235 2.26 16.20 2.24
CA SER A 235 1.29 16.34 1.15
C SER A 235 2.03 16.33 -0.18
N TYR A 236 1.56 15.52 -1.12
CA TYR A 236 2.08 15.44 -2.48
C TYR A 236 0.97 15.62 -3.49
N SER A 237 1.26 16.32 -4.57
CA SER A 237 0.36 16.44 -5.73
C SER A 237 1.04 16.12 -7.05
N LEU A 238 0.24 15.72 -8.03
CA LEU A 238 0.73 15.42 -9.38
C LEU A 238 0.81 16.74 -10.19
N ASN A 239 2.02 17.20 -10.44
CA ASN A 239 2.26 18.42 -11.23
C ASN A 239 3.11 18.11 -12.46
N ALA A 240 2.57 18.40 -13.64
CA ALA A 240 3.23 18.15 -14.93
C ALA A 240 3.77 16.70 -15.09
N GLY A 241 3.03 15.70 -14.58
CA GLY A 241 3.40 14.29 -14.67
C GLY A 241 4.44 13.83 -13.65
N GLN A 242 4.75 14.66 -12.66
CA GLN A 242 5.65 14.30 -11.55
C GLN A 242 4.96 14.54 -10.21
N TRP A 243 5.12 13.61 -9.29
CA TRP A 243 4.68 13.77 -7.91
C TRP A 243 5.65 14.67 -7.16
N LEU A 244 5.16 15.82 -6.74
CA LEU A 244 5.95 16.83 -6.03
C LEU A 244 5.43 16.98 -4.61
N LEU A 245 6.35 17.22 -3.69
CA LEU A 245 6.01 17.59 -2.32
C LEU A 245 5.45 19.01 -2.33
N ASP A 246 4.21 19.18 -1.87
CA ASP A 246 3.58 20.47 -1.68
C ASP A 246 3.98 21.07 -0.34
N GLU A 247 3.79 20.32 0.74
CA GLU A 247 4.10 20.76 2.09
C GLU A 247 4.48 19.60 3.01
N LYS A 248 5.37 19.87 3.95
CA LYS A 248 5.60 19.05 5.15
C LYS A 248 4.90 19.69 6.32
N ILE A 249 3.95 18.99 6.91
CA ILE A 249 3.11 19.46 8.02
C ILE A 249 3.68 18.87 9.33
N GLU A 250 3.98 19.74 10.26
CA GLU A 250 4.45 19.38 11.60
C GLU A 250 3.62 20.13 12.65
N HIS A 251 3.37 19.51 13.79
CA HIS A 251 2.72 20.22 14.88
C HIS A 251 3.69 21.22 15.51
N SER A 252 3.31 22.50 15.57
CA SER A 252 4.15 23.60 16.04
C SER A 252 4.71 23.43 17.48
N ASN A 253 4.00 22.70 18.30
CA ASN A 253 4.36 22.37 19.69
C ASN A 253 4.54 20.85 19.88
N GLY A 254 4.89 20.12 18.83
CA GLY A 254 5.12 18.69 18.87
C GLY A 254 6.32 18.31 19.73
N LEU A 255 6.17 17.27 20.51
CA LEU A 255 7.21 16.71 21.37
C LEU A 255 7.64 15.33 20.89
N PRO A 256 8.89 14.94 21.19
CA PRO A 256 9.37 13.60 20.89
C PRO A 256 8.44 12.52 21.44
N GLY A 257 7.98 11.64 20.55
CA GLY A 257 7.10 10.55 20.93
C GLY A 257 5.61 10.81 20.74
N ASP A 258 5.19 12.01 20.33
CA ASP A 258 3.77 12.36 20.09
C ASP A 258 3.14 11.49 18.99
N ARG A 259 3.96 10.97 18.05
CA ARG A 259 3.53 10.14 16.92
C ARG A 259 2.53 10.85 16.00
N PHE A 260 2.72 12.13 15.76
CA PHE A 260 1.92 12.91 14.83
C PHE A 260 2.00 12.30 13.41
N GLY A 261 0.87 12.05 12.77
CA GLY A 261 0.79 11.31 11.51
C GLY A 261 0.62 9.79 11.69
N SER A 262 0.17 9.31 12.85
CA SER A 262 -0.20 7.90 13.04
C SER A 262 -1.45 7.53 12.25
N SER A 263 -2.38 8.44 12.11
CA SER A 263 -3.57 8.37 11.26
C SER A 263 -3.74 9.72 10.56
N VAL A 264 -4.15 9.70 9.30
CA VAL A 264 -4.40 10.90 8.48
C VAL A 264 -5.65 10.71 7.65
N VAL A 265 -6.42 11.77 7.48
CA VAL A 265 -7.57 11.84 6.58
C VAL A 265 -7.72 13.26 6.06
N GLN A 266 -8.17 13.40 4.81
CA GLN A 266 -8.46 14.71 4.19
C GLN A 266 -9.82 14.71 3.53
N VAL A 267 -10.59 15.78 3.70
CA VAL A 267 -11.90 15.99 3.06
C VAL A 267 -12.15 17.47 2.85
N GLY A 268 -12.38 17.88 1.61
CA GLY A 268 -12.87 19.24 1.26
C GLY A 268 -11.96 20.35 1.74
N GLY A 269 -10.64 20.24 1.54
CA GLY A 269 -9.63 21.23 1.96
C GLY A 269 -9.42 21.25 3.49
N ARG A 270 -9.72 20.17 4.17
CA ARG A 270 -9.45 19.94 5.59
C ARG A 270 -8.74 18.60 5.76
N MET A 271 -7.91 18.50 6.78
CA MET A 271 -7.34 17.23 7.19
C MET A 271 -7.41 17.07 8.71
N ALA A 272 -7.56 15.84 9.16
CA ALA A 272 -7.36 15.48 10.56
C ALA A 272 -6.16 14.54 10.69
N ILE A 273 -5.39 14.75 11.76
CA ILE A 273 -4.12 14.05 12.00
C ILE A 273 -4.09 13.57 13.44
N GLY A 274 -3.87 12.27 13.63
CA GLY A 274 -3.73 11.66 14.94
C GLY A 274 -2.31 11.75 15.49
N ALA A 275 -2.22 11.94 16.80
CA ALA A 275 -0.97 11.99 17.59
C ALA A 275 -1.13 11.21 18.91
N PRO A 276 -1.31 9.87 18.85
CA PRO A 276 -1.70 9.05 20.00
C PRO A 276 -0.63 8.94 21.10
N GLY A 277 0.61 9.26 20.77
CA GLY A 277 1.71 9.25 21.73
C GLY A 277 1.85 10.52 22.57
N ARG A 278 1.02 11.54 22.29
CA ARG A 278 1.12 12.83 22.99
C ARG A 278 0.79 12.72 24.48
N ASP A 279 1.57 13.42 25.28
CA ASP A 279 1.36 13.51 26.72
C ASP A 279 0.48 14.74 27.04
N SER A 280 -0.57 14.56 27.86
CA SER A 280 -1.33 15.68 28.43
C SER A 280 -0.80 15.98 29.86
N GLY A 281 0.08 16.94 29.95
CA GLY A 281 0.77 17.29 31.18
C GLY A 281 1.70 16.16 31.69
N LEU A 282 1.30 15.48 32.77
CA LEU A 282 2.03 14.32 33.34
C LEU A 282 1.39 12.97 32.93
N ILE A 283 0.36 12.99 32.11
CA ILE A 283 -0.38 11.80 31.71
C ILE A 283 0.21 11.32 30.37
N ALA A 284 0.98 10.25 30.45
CA ALA A 284 1.72 9.73 29.30
C ALA A 284 0.81 9.06 28.27
N ASN A 285 1.06 9.36 26.99
CA ASN A 285 0.36 8.79 25.84
C ASN A 285 -1.18 8.89 25.97
N SER A 286 -1.68 10.01 26.47
CA SER A 286 -3.13 10.27 26.50
C SER A 286 -3.67 10.49 25.10
N GLY A 287 -2.83 11.04 24.21
CA GLY A 287 -3.08 11.28 22.80
C GLY A 287 -3.73 12.63 22.50
N ALA A 288 -3.70 12.99 21.22
CA ALA A 288 -4.35 14.16 20.64
C ALA A 288 -4.76 13.93 19.19
N ALA A 289 -5.69 14.74 18.69
CA ALA A 289 -6.03 14.87 17.28
C ALA A 289 -5.99 16.34 16.87
N LEU A 290 -5.45 16.62 15.70
CA LEU A 290 -5.28 17.95 15.18
C LEU A 290 -6.02 18.09 13.86
N VAL A 291 -6.65 19.24 13.65
CA VAL A 291 -7.31 19.56 12.38
C VAL A 291 -6.60 20.74 11.73
N PHE A 292 -6.36 20.62 10.44
CA PHE A 292 -5.81 21.67 9.60
C PHE A 292 -6.82 22.06 8.53
N GLU A 293 -6.80 23.32 8.12
CA GLU A 293 -7.59 23.83 7.01
C GLU A 293 -6.66 24.46 5.97
N GLU A 294 -6.90 24.15 4.70
CA GLU A 294 -6.15 24.74 3.60
C GLU A 294 -6.57 26.17 3.36
N SER A 295 -5.61 27.05 3.30
CA SER A 295 -5.81 28.47 2.95
C SER A 295 -4.71 28.93 2.01
N ALA A 296 -5.10 29.29 0.79
CA ALA A 296 -4.18 29.77 -0.26
C ALA A 296 -3.01 28.80 -0.56
N GLY A 297 -3.26 27.51 -0.54
CA GLY A 297 -2.27 26.46 -0.80
C GLY A 297 -1.35 26.15 0.38
N ILE A 298 -1.71 26.56 1.60
CA ILE A 298 -0.95 26.30 2.82
C ILE A 298 -1.89 25.71 3.87
N TRP A 299 -1.45 24.66 4.55
CA TRP A 299 -2.18 24.01 5.63
C TRP A 299 -1.94 24.73 6.97
N LEU A 300 -3.01 25.19 7.58
CA LEU A 300 -2.97 25.91 8.84
C LEU A 300 -3.71 25.12 9.92
N GLU A 301 -3.07 24.91 11.07
CA GLU A 301 -3.70 24.29 12.24
C GLU A 301 -4.91 25.12 12.69
N SER A 302 -6.11 24.54 12.59
CA SER A 302 -7.38 25.18 12.91
C SER A 302 -7.99 24.67 14.22
N ALA A 303 -7.69 23.43 14.63
CA ALA A 303 -8.15 22.88 15.90
C ALA A 303 -7.17 21.86 16.47
N PHE A 304 -7.10 21.86 17.79
CA PHE A 304 -6.39 20.88 18.62
C PHE A 304 -7.39 20.23 19.58
N LYS A 305 -7.44 18.89 19.59
CA LYS A 305 -8.36 18.11 20.42
C LYS A 305 -7.61 17.15 21.32
N GLU A 306 -8.00 17.16 22.59
CA GLU A 306 -7.60 16.19 23.61
C GLU A 306 -8.87 15.68 24.31
N PRO A 307 -8.85 14.47 24.91
CA PRO A 307 -9.99 14.00 25.70
C PRO A 307 -10.21 14.92 26.91
N SER A 308 -11.46 15.16 27.25
CA SER A 308 -11.81 16.02 28.40
C SER A 308 -11.34 15.46 29.76
N ALA A 309 -11.09 14.16 29.84
CA ALA A 309 -10.53 13.45 30.97
C ALA A 309 -9.39 12.53 30.49
N PRO A 310 -8.19 13.08 30.24
CA PRO A 310 -7.05 12.32 29.72
C PRO A 310 -6.71 11.12 30.61
N GLN A 311 -6.45 9.97 29.99
CA GLN A 311 -6.07 8.74 30.68
C GLN A 311 -4.67 8.30 30.21
N PRO A 312 -3.84 7.72 31.11
CA PRO A 312 -2.54 7.17 30.71
C PRO A 312 -2.73 6.04 29.71
N LEU A 313 -1.96 6.08 28.61
CA LEU A 313 -2.06 5.14 27.51
C LEU A 313 -3.44 5.12 26.84
N GLY A 314 -4.21 6.20 26.91
CA GLY A 314 -5.53 6.33 26.28
C GLY A 314 -5.46 6.28 24.75
N LEU A 315 -4.34 6.72 24.17
CA LEU A 315 -4.05 6.70 22.75
C LEU A 315 -5.10 7.43 21.90
N TYR A 316 -5.67 8.50 22.40
CA TYR A 316 -6.61 9.34 21.65
C TYR A 316 -5.97 9.86 20.36
N GLY A 317 -6.65 9.74 19.22
CA GLY A 317 -6.07 10.01 17.92
C GLY A 317 -5.28 8.82 17.34
N HIS A 318 -5.52 7.61 17.85
CA HIS A 318 -4.97 6.39 17.24
C HIS A 318 -5.47 6.23 15.82
N SER A 319 -6.77 6.40 15.62
CA SER A 319 -7.42 6.56 14.33
C SER A 319 -8.24 7.84 14.31
N VAL A 320 -8.35 8.46 13.17
CA VAL A 320 -9.19 9.64 12.92
C VAL A 320 -9.90 9.49 11.60
N ASP A 321 -11.15 9.94 11.56
CA ASP A 321 -11.90 10.08 10.33
C ASP A 321 -12.69 11.38 10.32
N LEU A 322 -12.95 11.92 9.13
CA LEU A 322 -13.47 13.27 8.92
C LEU A 322 -14.45 13.28 7.76
N ASN A 323 -15.61 13.86 7.98
CA ASN A 323 -16.45 14.27 6.88
C ASN A 323 -16.68 15.80 6.89
N ARG A 324 -17.61 16.27 6.11
CA ARG A 324 -17.89 17.70 6.01
C ARG A 324 -18.30 18.33 7.34
N ASP A 325 -19.07 17.60 8.16
CA ASP A 325 -19.79 18.12 9.32
C ASP A 325 -19.35 17.49 10.65
N HIS A 326 -18.60 16.39 10.61
CA HIS A 326 -18.20 15.66 11.81
C HIS A 326 -16.71 15.24 11.75
N LEU A 327 -16.12 15.08 12.93
CA LEU A 327 -14.77 14.52 13.17
C LEU A 327 -14.93 13.37 14.17
N LEU A 328 -14.45 12.19 13.82
CA LEU A 328 -14.42 11.00 14.66
C LEU A 328 -12.99 10.66 15.05
N VAL A 329 -12.78 10.38 16.34
CA VAL A 329 -11.45 10.14 16.90
C VAL A 329 -11.49 8.92 17.80
N GLY A 330 -10.68 7.91 17.51
CA GLY A 330 -10.53 6.72 18.33
C GLY A 330 -9.52 6.86 19.46
N ALA A 331 -9.82 6.19 20.59
CA ALA A 331 -8.99 6.17 21.80
C ALA A 331 -8.97 4.75 22.42
N PRO A 332 -8.32 3.77 21.78
CA PRO A 332 -8.46 2.35 22.11
C PRO A 332 -7.85 1.95 23.45
N GLY A 333 -7.01 2.78 24.04
CA GLY A 333 -6.37 2.50 25.33
C GLY A 333 -7.13 3.03 26.54
N GLU A 334 -8.18 3.84 26.37
CA GLU A 334 -8.97 4.35 27.48
C GLU A 334 -9.67 3.23 28.27
N ASP A 335 -10.08 3.54 29.50
CA ASP A 335 -10.75 2.63 30.43
C ASP A 335 -10.03 1.27 30.57
N SER A 336 -8.68 1.34 30.66
CA SER A 336 -7.80 0.17 30.81
C SER A 336 -7.84 -0.79 29.60
N GLY A 337 -8.02 -0.24 28.39
CA GLY A 337 -8.04 -0.99 27.13
C GLY A 337 -9.43 -1.46 26.71
N ALA A 338 -10.50 -1.07 27.41
CA ALA A 338 -11.86 -1.22 26.88
C ALA A 338 -12.03 -0.35 25.63
N GLY A 339 -11.46 0.85 25.66
CA GLY A 339 -11.45 1.80 24.58
C GLY A 339 -12.65 2.76 24.58
N SER A 340 -12.57 3.77 23.75
CA SER A 340 -13.66 4.74 23.47
C SER A 340 -13.41 5.43 22.14
N ALA A 341 -14.41 6.12 21.63
CA ALA A 341 -14.26 7.04 20.51
C ALA A 341 -14.95 8.36 20.81
N TYR A 342 -14.60 9.41 20.10
CA TYR A 342 -15.15 10.75 20.30
C TYR A 342 -15.56 11.32 18.96
N ILE A 343 -16.81 11.80 18.91
CA ILE A 343 -17.31 12.46 17.73
C ILE A 343 -17.64 13.92 18.02
N TYR A 344 -17.28 14.81 17.11
CA TYR A 344 -17.42 16.25 17.20
C TYR A 344 -18.28 16.75 16.07
N ASP A 345 -19.20 17.68 16.35
CA ASP A 345 -19.93 18.42 15.36
C ASP A 345 -19.12 19.64 14.88
N ARG A 346 -19.24 19.97 13.61
CA ARG A 346 -18.66 21.22 13.07
C ARG A 346 -19.70 22.34 13.05
N LEU A 347 -19.39 23.44 13.72
CA LEU A 347 -20.18 24.66 13.65
C LEU A 347 -19.30 25.81 13.11
N SER A 348 -19.54 26.21 11.88
CA SER A 348 -18.66 27.14 11.15
C SER A 348 -17.21 26.61 11.04
N SER A 349 -16.24 27.26 11.71
CA SER A 349 -14.84 26.82 11.79
C SER A 349 -14.48 26.09 13.09
N MET A 350 -15.46 25.82 13.95
CA MET A 350 -15.20 25.21 15.27
C MET A 350 -15.76 23.81 15.35
N TRP A 351 -14.96 22.91 15.93
CA TRP A 351 -15.36 21.56 16.31
C TRP A 351 -15.86 21.58 17.76
N ILE A 352 -17.14 21.28 17.95
CA ILE A 352 -17.87 21.45 19.22
C ILE A 352 -18.58 20.16 19.61
N ASN A 353 -19.23 20.16 20.77
CA ASN A 353 -20.10 19.09 21.26
C ASN A 353 -19.46 17.72 21.24
N PRO A 354 -18.31 17.50 21.91
CA PRO A 354 -17.71 16.16 21.92
C PRO A 354 -18.69 15.17 22.57
N GLU A 355 -19.16 14.22 21.80
CA GLU A 355 -19.88 13.06 22.31
C GLU A 355 -18.90 11.90 22.44
N ARG A 356 -18.84 11.29 23.64
CA ARG A 356 -17.98 10.15 23.90
C ARG A 356 -18.78 8.87 23.69
N LEU A 357 -18.38 8.11 22.69
CA LEU A 357 -18.91 6.80 22.39
C LEU A 357 -18.15 5.76 23.22
N VAL A 358 -18.88 4.90 23.91
CA VAL A 358 -18.28 3.87 24.77
C VAL A 358 -18.87 2.50 24.41
N PRO A 359 -18.07 1.44 24.46
CA PRO A 359 -18.56 0.11 24.20
C PRO A 359 -19.50 -0.34 25.32
N ASP A 360 -20.41 -1.23 25.00
CA ASP A 360 -21.09 -2.04 26.00
C ASP A 360 -20.15 -3.12 26.58
N ALA A 361 -20.66 -3.96 27.49
CA ALA A 361 -19.84 -5.00 28.13
C ALA A 361 -19.36 -6.09 27.14
N THR A 362 -20.01 -6.23 26.02
CA THR A 362 -19.69 -7.25 24.99
C THR A 362 -18.71 -6.72 23.95
N SER A 363 -18.76 -5.43 23.66
CA SER A 363 -17.93 -4.73 22.69
C SER A 363 -16.62 -4.15 23.28
N ALA A 364 -16.36 -4.33 24.58
CA ALA A 364 -15.16 -3.84 25.24
C ALA A 364 -13.92 -4.62 24.79
N GLY A 365 -12.94 -3.93 24.18
CA GLY A 365 -11.69 -4.53 23.72
C GLY A 365 -11.06 -3.72 22.59
N SER A 366 -10.23 -2.73 22.96
CA SER A 366 -9.62 -1.75 22.04
C SER A 366 -10.63 -1.02 21.16
N PHE A 367 -11.83 -0.73 21.67
CA PHE A 367 -12.87 0.05 20.98
C PHE A 367 -12.29 1.40 20.54
N GLY A 368 -12.43 1.74 19.26
CA GLY A 368 -11.78 2.89 18.66
C GLY A 368 -10.35 2.64 18.17
N LEU A 369 -9.97 1.35 17.96
CA LEU A 369 -8.70 1.04 17.31
C LEU A 369 -8.70 1.55 15.87
N ASP A 370 -9.79 1.31 15.15
CA ASP A 370 -10.07 1.97 13.90
C ASP A 370 -11.49 2.54 13.88
N VAL A 371 -11.70 3.59 13.09
CA VAL A 371 -12.98 4.30 12.99
C VAL A 371 -13.26 4.68 11.55
N GLY A 372 -14.52 4.64 11.16
CA GLY A 372 -15.00 5.07 9.85
C GLY A 372 -16.21 5.99 9.99
N LEU A 373 -16.26 7.03 9.16
CA LEU A 373 -17.28 8.06 9.22
C LEU A 373 -17.83 8.37 7.83
N SER A 374 -19.10 8.14 7.64
CA SER A 374 -19.81 8.62 6.47
C SER A 374 -20.74 9.78 6.84
N ILE A 375 -21.65 10.18 5.96
CA ILE A 375 -22.48 11.40 6.14
C ILE A 375 -23.23 11.41 7.48
N ARG A 376 -23.87 10.31 7.83
CA ARG A 376 -24.65 10.14 9.08
C ARG A 376 -24.37 8.84 9.82
N THR A 377 -23.33 8.13 9.41
CA THR A 377 -22.96 6.84 9.98
C THR A 377 -21.54 6.93 10.53
N ALA A 378 -21.35 6.55 11.78
CA ALA A 378 -20.06 6.37 12.39
C ALA A 378 -19.89 4.90 12.78
N VAL A 379 -18.77 4.32 12.43
CA VAL A 379 -18.44 2.93 12.73
C VAL A 379 -17.20 2.88 13.59
N VAL A 380 -17.22 2.07 14.63
CA VAL A 380 -16.12 1.97 15.58
C VAL A 380 -15.75 0.51 15.79
N GLY A 381 -14.52 0.16 15.47
CA GLY A 381 -13.98 -1.19 15.62
C GLY A 381 -13.50 -1.48 17.03
N ALA A 382 -13.70 -2.71 17.46
CA ALA A 382 -13.22 -3.26 18.74
C ALA A 382 -12.64 -4.66 18.54
N PRO A 383 -11.47 -4.81 17.88
CA PRO A 383 -10.96 -6.10 17.45
C PRO A 383 -10.56 -7.03 18.60
N MET A 384 -10.34 -6.52 19.79
CA MET A 384 -9.99 -7.32 20.98
C MET A 384 -11.20 -7.73 21.82
N ALA A 385 -12.42 -7.39 21.41
CA ALA A 385 -13.64 -7.81 22.09
C ALA A 385 -13.79 -9.34 22.06
N GLY A 386 -14.46 -9.93 23.03
CA GLY A 386 -14.82 -11.35 23.03
C GLY A 386 -13.64 -12.33 22.91
N ASN A 387 -12.50 -12.12 23.59
CA ASN A 387 -11.26 -12.89 23.40
C ASN A 387 -10.63 -12.71 21.99
N SER A 388 -10.59 -11.50 21.49
CA SER A 388 -10.10 -11.16 20.16
C SER A 388 -10.92 -11.78 19.02
N GLN A 389 -12.19 -12.03 19.23
CA GLN A 389 -13.14 -12.25 18.14
C GLN A 389 -13.33 -10.96 17.33
N GLY A 390 -13.39 -9.87 18.06
CA GLY A 390 -13.63 -8.55 17.51
C GLY A 390 -15.13 -8.28 17.30
N THR A 391 -15.44 -7.02 17.11
CA THR A 391 -16.79 -6.54 16.75
C THR A 391 -16.68 -5.13 16.18
N VAL A 392 -17.72 -4.67 15.51
CA VAL A 392 -17.91 -3.27 15.17
C VAL A 392 -19.21 -2.76 15.75
N CYS A 393 -19.21 -1.49 16.15
CA CYS A 393 -20.43 -0.81 16.59
C CYS A 393 -20.78 0.29 15.58
N VAL A 394 -22.00 0.30 15.13
CA VAL A 394 -22.51 1.29 14.17
C VAL A 394 -23.36 2.32 14.92
N TYR A 395 -23.14 3.58 14.66
CA TYR A 395 -23.87 4.71 15.21
C TYR A 395 -24.49 5.51 14.08
N ARG A 396 -25.75 5.91 14.24
CA ARG A 396 -26.47 6.76 13.30
C ARG A 396 -26.77 8.14 13.90
N TYR A 397 -26.57 9.17 13.10
CA TYR A 397 -26.88 10.54 13.49
C TYR A 397 -28.35 10.85 13.20
N ALA A 398 -29.14 10.97 14.26
CA ALA A 398 -30.58 11.30 14.17
C ALA A 398 -30.99 12.26 15.30
N ASN A 399 -31.85 13.22 15.00
CA ASN A 399 -32.40 14.19 15.96
C ASN A 399 -31.33 14.96 16.77
N GLY A 400 -30.14 15.19 16.18
CA GLY A 400 -29.08 15.96 16.82
C GLY A 400 -28.20 15.16 17.80
N SER A 401 -28.23 13.83 17.76
CA SER A 401 -27.38 12.95 18.57
C SER A 401 -26.99 11.68 17.81
N TRP A 402 -25.89 11.07 18.22
CA TRP A 402 -25.44 9.79 17.70
C TRP A 402 -26.05 8.65 18.53
N ASN A 403 -26.76 7.75 17.88
CA ASN A 403 -27.45 6.64 18.53
C ASN A 403 -26.80 5.34 18.06
N VAL A 404 -26.47 4.46 19.02
CA VAL A 404 -26.01 3.11 18.70
C VAL A 404 -27.17 2.36 18.03
N GLN A 405 -26.89 1.77 16.89
CA GLN A 405 -27.81 0.87 16.23
C GLN A 405 -27.60 -0.53 16.80
N ASP A 406 -26.52 -1.19 16.45
CA ASP A 406 -26.14 -2.46 17.05
C ASP A 406 -24.64 -2.69 16.92
N GLY A 407 -24.07 -3.51 17.80
CA GLY A 407 -22.76 -4.10 17.63
C GLY A 407 -22.93 -5.44 16.94
N PHE A 408 -22.26 -5.67 15.83
CA PHE A 408 -22.43 -6.95 15.15
C PHE A 408 -21.09 -7.65 14.89
N LEU A 409 -21.18 -8.98 14.92
CA LEU A 409 -20.13 -9.93 14.58
C LEU A 409 -20.77 -11.00 13.70
N PRO A 410 -20.32 -11.21 12.47
CA PRO A 410 -20.84 -12.29 11.64
C PRO A 410 -20.81 -13.63 12.38
N PRO A 411 -21.87 -14.44 12.28
CA PRO A 411 -21.95 -15.73 12.98
C PRO A 411 -20.77 -16.65 12.67
N GLU A 412 -20.20 -16.57 11.48
CA GLU A 412 -19.05 -17.34 11.01
C GLU A 412 -17.76 -16.97 11.73
N LEU A 413 -17.67 -15.75 12.29
CA LEU A 413 -16.49 -15.20 12.98
C LEU A 413 -16.54 -15.36 14.50
N GLN A 414 -17.45 -16.15 15.07
CA GLN A 414 -17.56 -16.34 16.52
C GLN A 414 -16.42 -17.18 17.11
N MET A 415 -15.19 -17.02 16.60
CA MET A 415 -14.00 -17.74 17.04
C MET A 415 -12.95 -16.79 17.60
N PRO A 416 -12.25 -17.18 18.68
CA PRO A 416 -11.18 -16.33 19.23
C PRO A 416 -10.06 -16.09 18.24
N GLY A 417 -9.56 -14.84 18.17
CA GLY A 417 -8.40 -14.47 17.38
C GLY A 417 -8.70 -14.08 15.93
N THR A 418 -9.95 -13.76 15.59
CA THR A 418 -10.32 -13.27 14.26
C THR A 418 -10.05 -11.78 14.07
N GLU A 419 -10.03 -11.00 15.16
CA GLU A 419 -9.75 -9.55 15.17
C GLU A 419 -10.68 -8.73 14.26
N PHE A 420 -11.95 -9.13 14.11
CA PHE A 420 -12.94 -8.40 13.31
C PHE A 420 -13.10 -6.95 13.80
N GLY A 421 -13.09 -5.99 12.89
CA GLY A 421 -13.06 -4.56 13.22
C GLY A 421 -11.65 -3.98 13.41
N LYS A 422 -10.63 -4.66 12.90
CA LYS A 422 -9.23 -4.21 12.92
C LYS A 422 -8.98 -3.02 12.03
N SER A 423 -9.60 -3.01 10.86
CA SER A 423 -9.62 -1.91 9.90
C SER A 423 -11.04 -1.70 9.37
N ILE A 424 -11.38 -0.46 9.06
CA ILE A 424 -12.72 -0.04 8.66
C ILE A 424 -12.59 0.93 7.49
N SER A 425 -13.42 0.73 6.46
CA SER A 425 -13.66 1.73 5.44
C SER A 425 -15.16 1.90 5.28
N CYS A 426 -15.63 3.13 5.48
CA CYS A 426 -17.06 3.47 5.49
C CYS A 426 -17.37 4.49 4.40
N GLU A 427 -17.72 4.00 3.21
CA GLU A 427 -18.10 4.81 2.05
C GLU A 427 -19.51 4.39 1.63
N VAL A 428 -20.50 5.25 1.83
CA VAL A 428 -21.89 4.90 1.50
C VAL A 428 -22.02 4.46 0.05
N PRO A 429 -22.72 3.37 -0.25
CA PRO A 429 -23.54 2.57 0.66
C PRO A 429 -22.84 1.39 1.34
N PHE A 430 -21.51 1.30 1.35
CA PHE A 430 -20.79 0.13 1.83
C PHE A 430 -19.96 0.38 3.09
N LEU A 431 -19.97 -0.62 3.95
CA LEU A 431 -19.03 -0.77 5.05
C LEU A 431 -18.12 -1.97 4.77
N LEU A 432 -16.83 -1.76 4.77
CA LEU A 432 -15.83 -2.83 4.70
C LEU A 432 -15.14 -2.96 6.05
N VAL A 433 -15.05 -4.19 6.55
CA VAL A 433 -14.47 -4.48 7.87
C VAL A 433 -13.41 -5.56 7.76
N GLY A 434 -12.20 -5.25 8.17
CA GLY A 434 -11.07 -6.18 8.16
C GLY A 434 -11.10 -7.18 9.32
N CYS A 435 -10.68 -8.41 9.01
CA CYS A 435 -10.59 -9.54 9.91
C CYS A 435 -9.28 -10.30 9.66
N PRO A 436 -8.10 -9.71 10.01
CA PRO A 436 -6.78 -10.27 9.67
C PRO A 436 -6.29 -11.37 10.60
N GLY A 437 -7.14 -11.97 11.43
CA GLY A 437 -6.75 -12.94 12.45
C GLY A 437 -6.24 -14.28 11.91
N GLU A 438 -5.09 -14.73 12.39
CA GLU A 438 -4.30 -15.86 11.89
C GLU A 438 -4.96 -17.24 11.91
N LEU A 439 -6.08 -17.46 12.62
CA LEU A 439 -6.54 -18.82 12.93
C LEU A 439 -7.58 -19.41 11.96
N TYR A 440 -8.31 -18.59 11.17
CA TYR A 440 -9.49 -19.07 10.43
C TYR A 440 -9.66 -18.53 9.00
N GLY A 441 -8.67 -17.84 8.45
CA GLY A 441 -8.72 -17.20 7.15
C GLY A 441 -8.86 -15.70 7.31
N GLU A 442 -7.95 -14.99 6.70
CA GLU A 442 -7.96 -13.55 6.63
C GLU A 442 -9.01 -13.13 5.61
N ALA A 443 -9.94 -12.27 6.01
CA ALA A 443 -11.03 -11.84 5.16
C ALA A 443 -11.38 -10.38 5.41
N VAL A 444 -12.07 -9.79 4.45
CA VAL A 444 -12.76 -8.52 4.61
C VAL A 444 -14.25 -8.76 4.40
N TRP A 445 -15.04 -8.27 5.33
CA TRP A 445 -16.49 -8.40 5.27
C TRP A 445 -17.10 -7.11 4.77
N ILE A 446 -18.06 -7.23 3.86
CA ILE A 446 -18.79 -6.10 3.27
C ILE A 446 -20.23 -6.17 3.71
N SER A 447 -20.75 -5.07 4.22
CA SER A 447 -22.16 -4.85 4.45
C SER A 447 -22.65 -3.67 3.61
N ALA A 448 -23.79 -3.80 2.99
CA ALA A 448 -24.49 -2.66 2.43
C ALA A 448 -25.36 -2.03 3.52
N PHE A 449 -25.29 -0.72 3.68
CA PHE A 449 -26.24 0.01 4.52
C PHE A 449 -27.42 0.43 3.66
N THR A 450 -28.57 -0.11 3.94
CA THR A 450 -29.75 0.03 3.12
C THR A 450 -30.97 0.62 3.87
N ASP A 451 -30.77 1.45 4.87
CA ASP A 451 -31.85 2.24 5.52
C ASP A 451 -31.50 3.73 5.46
N CYS A 452 -31.71 4.32 4.31
CA CYS A 452 -31.35 5.71 4.05
C CYS A 452 -32.38 6.72 4.55
N ASN A 453 -33.65 6.32 4.65
CA ASN A 453 -34.75 7.16 5.12
C ASN A 453 -34.88 7.13 6.65
N LEU A 454 -34.14 6.25 7.33
CA LEU A 454 -34.05 6.11 8.80
C LEU A 454 -35.37 5.72 9.47
N ASN A 455 -36.15 4.88 8.81
CA ASN A 455 -37.40 4.39 9.36
C ASN A 455 -37.25 3.07 10.15
N LEU A 456 -36.01 2.49 10.16
CA LEU A 456 -35.64 1.21 10.78
C LEU A 456 -36.05 -0.03 9.96
N GLU A 457 -36.47 0.16 8.74
CA GLU A 457 -36.73 -0.87 7.76
C GLU A 457 -35.63 -0.82 6.71
N ASP A 458 -35.30 -1.94 6.09
CA ASP A 458 -34.33 -1.96 4.98
C ASP A 458 -34.97 -1.28 3.74
N ASP A 459 -34.22 -0.45 3.04
CA ASP A 459 -34.70 0.26 1.84
C ASP A 459 -35.32 -0.68 0.79
N VAL A 460 -34.77 -1.91 0.67
CA VAL A 460 -35.36 -2.94 -0.21
C VAL A 460 -36.75 -3.35 0.27
N CYS A 461 -36.96 -3.42 1.57
CA CYS A 461 -38.26 -3.66 2.16
C CYS A 461 -39.23 -2.51 1.90
N ASP A 462 -38.78 -1.28 2.09
CA ASP A 462 -39.59 -0.08 1.81
C ASP A 462 -40.11 -0.06 0.37
N VAL A 463 -39.23 -0.37 -0.59
CA VAL A 463 -39.58 -0.42 -2.01
C VAL A 463 -40.50 -1.60 -2.31
N THR A 464 -40.19 -2.81 -1.82
CA THR A 464 -40.98 -4.01 -2.12
C THR A 464 -42.36 -3.99 -1.49
N GLN A 465 -42.49 -3.38 -0.32
CA GLN A 465 -43.78 -3.17 0.35
C GLN A 465 -44.57 -1.96 -0.21
N GLY A 466 -43.92 -1.16 -1.06
CA GLY A 466 -44.49 0.04 -1.66
C GLY A 466 -44.72 1.18 -0.65
N LEU A 467 -43.89 1.21 0.40
CA LEU A 467 -43.82 2.29 1.37
C LEU A 467 -43.07 3.49 0.81
N GLU A 468 -42.05 3.24 -0.01
CA GLU A 468 -41.29 4.23 -0.74
C GLU A 468 -41.33 3.95 -2.24
N LEU A 469 -41.11 4.98 -3.04
CA LEU A 469 -41.03 4.87 -4.49
C LEU A 469 -39.62 4.51 -4.93
N ASP A 470 -39.49 3.68 -5.94
CA ASP A 470 -38.27 3.35 -6.66
C ASP A 470 -38.60 3.30 -8.13
N CYS A 471 -38.43 4.40 -8.81
CA CYS A 471 -38.85 4.56 -10.20
C CYS A 471 -37.86 3.95 -11.20
N ASN A 472 -36.61 3.81 -10.83
CA ASN A 472 -35.55 3.24 -11.67
C ASN A 472 -35.34 1.73 -11.41
N LEU A 473 -36.06 1.17 -10.43
CA LEU A 473 -36.04 -0.25 -10.06
C LEU A 473 -34.66 -0.76 -9.62
N ASN A 474 -33.88 0.09 -8.94
CA ASN A 474 -32.56 -0.28 -8.43
C ASN A 474 -32.59 -0.75 -6.97
N GLN A 475 -33.77 -0.83 -6.36
CA GLN A 475 -34.04 -1.22 -4.97
C GLN A 475 -33.55 -0.20 -3.92
N ILE A 476 -33.30 1.03 -4.34
CA ILE A 476 -33.04 2.16 -3.45
C ILE A 476 -34.21 3.12 -3.55
N PRO A 477 -34.82 3.56 -2.44
CA PRO A 477 -35.90 4.54 -2.49
C PRO A 477 -35.49 5.83 -3.20
N ASP A 478 -36.40 6.37 -4.02
CA ASP A 478 -36.18 7.66 -4.72
C ASP A 478 -35.83 8.79 -3.75
N SER A 479 -36.48 8.81 -2.57
CA SER A 479 -36.20 9.79 -1.51
C SER A 479 -34.77 9.77 -1.02
N CYS A 480 -34.15 8.60 -1.06
CA CYS A 480 -32.76 8.36 -0.67
C CYS A 480 -31.78 8.86 -1.69
N GLU A 481 -32.02 8.54 -2.96
CA GLU A 481 -31.17 8.98 -4.07
C GLU A 481 -31.17 10.51 -4.24
N ILE A 482 -32.30 11.16 -3.91
CA ILE A 482 -32.39 12.62 -3.86
C ILE A 482 -31.60 13.18 -2.67
N SER A 483 -31.75 12.54 -1.49
CA SER A 483 -31.13 13.05 -0.25
C SER A 483 -29.61 12.92 -0.23
N ASP A 484 -29.04 11.89 -0.88
CA ASP A 484 -27.60 11.68 -0.98
C ASP A 484 -26.97 12.39 -2.19
N GLY A 485 -27.82 12.95 -3.09
CA GLY A 485 -27.40 13.67 -4.27
C GLY A 485 -27.00 12.80 -5.44
N SER A 486 -27.23 11.46 -5.38
CA SER A 486 -26.98 10.55 -6.50
C SER A 486 -27.96 10.78 -7.65
N LYS A 487 -29.17 11.27 -7.33
CA LYS A 487 -30.19 11.70 -8.29
C LYS A 487 -30.63 13.12 -8.02
N GLN A 488 -30.98 13.81 -9.11
CA GLN A 488 -31.44 15.20 -9.03
C GLN A 488 -32.97 15.23 -8.94
N ASP A 489 -33.46 16.19 -8.16
CA ASP A 489 -34.88 16.60 -8.07
C ASP A 489 -34.87 18.13 -8.14
N CYS A 490 -34.86 18.68 -9.34
CA CYS A 490 -34.68 20.09 -9.54
C CYS A 490 -35.95 20.91 -9.31
N ASP A 491 -37.13 20.29 -9.42
CA ASP A 491 -38.41 20.95 -9.13
C ASP A 491 -38.80 20.81 -7.64
N GLY A 492 -38.06 20.00 -6.87
CA GLY A 492 -38.24 19.83 -5.41
C GLY A 492 -39.51 19.09 -5.04
N ASN A 493 -40.03 18.19 -5.89
CA ASN A 493 -41.28 17.50 -5.65
C ASN A 493 -41.09 16.13 -4.98
N GLY A 494 -39.86 15.67 -4.78
CA GLY A 494 -39.51 14.40 -4.11
C GLY A 494 -39.53 13.18 -5.04
N THR A 495 -39.53 13.41 -6.35
CA THR A 495 -39.35 12.38 -7.38
C THR A 495 -38.12 12.70 -8.21
N PRO A 496 -37.20 11.76 -8.43
CA PRO A 496 -36.02 12.02 -9.26
C PRO A 496 -36.41 12.50 -10.68
N ASP A 497 -35.68 13.48 -11.18
CA ASP A 497 -35.89 14.06 -12.51
C ASP A 497 -35.91 13.02 -13.62
N GLU A 498 -35.03 12.00 -13.56
CA GLU A 498 -35.00 10.91 -14.53
C GLU A 498 -36.31 10.11 -14.59
N CYS A 499 -36.95 9.96 -13.47
CA CYS A 499 -38.23 9.24 -13.40
C CYS A 499 -39.38 10.00 -14.04
N GLN A 500 -39.37 11.33 -13.83
CA GLN A 500 -40.36 12.22 -14.43
C GLN A 500 -40.14 12.31 -15.97
N ILE A 501 -38.88 12.29 -16.42
CA ILE A 501 -38.54 12.22 -17.84
C ILE A 501 -39.07 10.90 -18.46
N VAL A 502 -38.79 9.77 -17.82
CA VAL A 502 -39.26 8.45 -18.30
C VAL A 502 -40.81 8.38 -18.29
N ALA A 503 -41.45 8.96 -17.29
CA ALA A 503 -42.91 9.06 -17.23
C ALA A 503 -43.51 10.02 -18.28
N GLY A 504 -42.68 10.90 -18.89
CA GLY A 504 -43.09 11.90 -19.85
C GLY A 504 -43.76 13.11 -19.18
N GLU A 505 -43.53 13.34 -17.91
CA GLU A 505 -44.02 14.49 -17.12
C GLU A 505 -43.13 15.71 -17.32
N LEU A 506 -41.81 15.48 -17.48
CA LEU A 506 -40.81 16.49 -17.84
C LEU A 506 -40.20 16.19 -19.20
N ILE A 507 -39.76 17.23 -19.89
CA ILE A 507 -39.15 17.13 -21.22
C ILE A 507 -37.62 17.19 -21.02
N ASP A 508 -36.93 16.28 -21.66
CA ASP A 508 -35.48 16.26 -21.84
C ASP A 508 -35.21 16.08 -23.31
N CYS A 509 -35.05 17.16 -24.01
CA CYS A 509 -34.93 17.17 -25.47
C CYS A 509 -33.51 16.85 -25.95
N ASN A 510 -32.49 17.13 -25.14
CA ASN A 510 -31.09 16.86 -25.45
C ASN A 510 -30.62 15.47 -24.96
N LEU A 511 -31.49 14.74 -24.23
CA LEU A 511 -31.28 13.38 -23.71
C LEU A 511 -30.06 13.28 -22.79
N ASN A 512 -29.81 14.31 -21.98
CA ASN A 512 -28.71 14.30 -21.02
C ASN A 512 -29.11 13.75 -19.64
N GLY A 513 -30.41 13.44 -19.44
CA GLY A 513 -30.97 12.94 -18.18
C GLY A 513 -31.36 14.01 -17.18
N VAL A 514 -31.31 15.28 -17.58
CA VAL A 514 -31.77 16.46 -16.82
C VAL A 514 -32.93 17.09 -17.57
N PRO A 515 -34.02 17.46 -16.90
CA PRO A 515 -35.13 18.15 -17.57
C PRO A 515 -34.72 19.50 -18.18
N ASP A 516 -35.31 19.84 -19.33
CA ASP A 516 -35.01 21.09 -20.06
C ASP A 516 -35.07 22.35 -19.20
N ASP A 517 -36.09 22.45 -18.34
CA ASP A 517 -36.22 23.58 -17.43
C ASP A 517 -35.08 23.65 -16.41
N CYS A 518 -34.58 22.51 -16.00
CA CYS A 518 -33.48 22.38 -15.05
C CYS A 518 -32.13 22.68 -15.70
N ASP A 519 -31.93 22.20 -16.92
CA ASP A 519 -30.75 22.53 -17.74
C ASP A 519 -30.55 24.03 -17.89
N ILE A 520 -31.66 24.77 -18.14
CA ILE A 520 -31.61 26.23 -18.28
C ILE A 520 -31.29 26.88 -16.92
N VAL A 521 -31.98 26.47 -15.85
CA VAL A 521 -31.84 27.09 -14.52
C VAL A 521 -30.45 26.83 -13.92
N GLN A 522 -29.91 25.64 -14.13
CA GLN A 522 -28.57 25.27 -13.64
C GLN A 522 -27.43 25.72 -14.58
N GLY A 523 -27.76 26.18 -15.77
CA GLY A 523 -26.81 26.70 -16.75
C GLY A 523 -26.05 25.58 -17.49
N PHE A 524 -26.58 24.38 -17.53
CA PHE A 524 -26.03 23.27 -18.33
C PHE A 524 -26.34 23.46 -19.80
N SER A 525 -27.51 24.02 -20.11
CA SER A 525 -27.90 24.45 -21.44
C SER A 525 -28.21 25.95 -21.48
N LEU A 526 -27.88 26.60 -22.60
CA LEU A 526 -28.24 28.00 -22.81
C LEU A 526 -29.63 28.09 -23.41
N ASP A 527 -30.41 29.05 -22.95
CA ASP A 527 -31.63 29.52 -23.58
C ASP A 527 -31.39 30.97 -24.06
N CYS A 528 -30.73 31.09 -25.19
CA CYS A 528 -30.33 32.38 -25.73
C CYS A 528 -31.50 33.21 -26.25
N ASN A 529 -32.58 32.56 -26.61
CA ASN A 529 -33.78 33.18 -27.10
C ASN A 529 -34.85 33.42 -26.04
N LEU A 530 -34.65 32.92 -24.81
CA LEU A 530 -35.52 33.05 -23.63
C LEU A 530 -36.94 32.48 -23.87
N ASP A 531 -37.08 31.40 -24.61
CA ASP A 531 -38.35 30.73 -24.84
C ASP A 531 -38.60 29.52 -23.94
N SER A 532 -37.72 29.31 -22.98
CA SER A 532 -37.74 28.19 -22.02
C SER A 532 -37.54 26.82 -22.65
N ILE A 533 -36.94 26.78 -23.84
CA ILE A 533 -36.47 25.56 -24.49
C ILE A 533 -34.95 25.69 -24.66
N PRO A 534 -34.16 24.76 -24.19
CA PRO A 534 -32.71 24.82 -24.40
C PRO A 534 -32.34 25.02 -25.87
N ASP A 535 -31.33 25.85 -26.15
CA ASP A 535 -30.88 26.12 -27.51
C ASP A 535 -30.44 24.87 -28.25
N ASP A 536 -29.96 23.85 -27.50
CA ASP A 536 -29.59 22.54 -28.01
C ASP A 536 -30.80 21.66 -28.41
N CYS A 537 -32.00 22.08 -28.07
CA CYS A 537 -33.24 21.45 -28.51
C CYS A 537 -33.89 22.13 -29.74
N GLN A 538 -33.30 23.25 -30.18
CA GLN A 538 -33.90 24.04 -31.26
C GLN A 538 -33.09 23.92 -32.56
N THR A 539 -33.79 23.68 -33.69
CA THR A 539 -33.16 23.75 -34.99
C THR A 539 -32.86 25.17 -35.41
N GLY A 540 -31.63 25.63 -35.19
CA GLY A 540 -31.18 26.97 -35.60
C GLY A 540 -30.20 27.69 -34.69
N ALA A 541 -30.06 27.32 -33.46
CA ALA A 541 -28.88 27.58 -32.63
C ALA A 541 -28.10 26.27 -32.60
N ASP A 542 -26.82 26.32 -32.87
CA ASP A 542 -25.98 25.13 -32.92
C ASP A 542 -25.69 24.58 -31.50
N PRO A 543 -26.28 23.46 -31.11
CA PRO A 543 -26.11 22.92 -29.76
C PRO A 543 -25.06 21.85 -29.68
N PHE A 544 -24.56 21.38 -30.83
CA PHE A 544 -23.67 20.24 -30.86
C PHE A 544 -22.21 20.67 -30.83
N ASN A 545 -21.47 20.05 -29.97
CA ASN A 545 -20.02 20.21 -29.97
C ASN A 545 -19.45 19.47 -31.18
N PRO A 546 -18.41 20.01 -31.84
CA PRO A 546 -17.77 19.34 -32.97
C PRO A 546 -17.23 17.97 -32.57
N VAL A 547 -17.36 17.01 -33.49
CA VAL A 547 -16.87 15.63 -33.27
C VAL A 547 -15.49 15.46 -33.87
N ILE A 548 -14.52 15.10 -33.05
CA ILE A 548 -13.17 14.77 -33.50
C ILE A 548 -13.10 13.27 -33.75
N SER A 549 -12.76 12.88 -34.97
CA SER A 549 -12.66 11.49 -35.42
C SER A 549 -11.28 11.17 -35.96
N ASN A 550 -10.97 9.87 -36.12
CA ASN A 550 -9.66 9.36 -36.56
C ASN A 550 -8.50 9.83 -35.63
N LEU A 551 -8.76 9.88 -34.36
CA LEU A 551 -7.68 10.12 -33.37
C LEU A 551 -6.64 9.00 -33.49
N PRO A 552 -5.35 9.32 -33.48
CA PRO A 552 -4.31 8.29 -33.46
C PRO A 552 -4.43 7.38 -32.23
N ASP A 553 -4.13 6.10 -32.42
CA ASP A 553 -3.92 5.19 -31.30
C ASP A 553 -2.74 5.66 -30.45
N PRO A 554 -2.67 5.29 -29.16
CA PRO A 554 -1.52 5.57 -28.33
C PRO A 554 -0.20 5.12 -28.98
N ILE A 555 0.76 6.03 -29.03
CA ILE A 555 2.07 5.77 -29.67
C ILE A 555 3.09 5.48 -28.55
N SER A 556 3.77 4.35 -28.67
CA SER A 556 4.89 4.00 -27.79
C SER A 556 6.13 3.75 -28.63
N VAL A 557 7.19 4.47 -28.34
CA VAL A 557 8.48 4.40 -29.07
C VAL A 557 9.64 4.52 -28.08
N VAL A 558 10.84 4.13 -28.56
CA VAL A 558 12.10 4.36 -27.84
C VAL A 558 12.76 5.65 -28.34
N THR A 559 13.66 6.20 -27.54
CA THR A 559 14.48 7.35 -27.90
C THR A 559 15.28 7.09 -29.18
N GLU A 560 15.51 8.14 -29.99
CA GLU A 560 16.43 8.04 -31.12
C GLU A 560 17.88 7.88 -30.60
N PRO A 561 18.72 7.05 -31.25
CA PRO A 561 20.08 6.79 -30.79
C PRO A 561 20.86 8.08 -30.54
N GLY A 562 21.37 8.26 -29.33
CA GLY A 562 22.14 9.42 -28.89
C GLY A 562 21.33 10.71 -28.72
N GLN A 563 19.99 10.61 -28.73
CA GLN A 563 19.08 11.74 -28.48
C GLN A 563 18.22 11.42 -27.25
N CYS A 564 18.00 12.39 -26.38
CA CYS A 564 17.05 12.24 -25.29
C CYS A 564 15.63 12.56 -25.75
N GLY A 565 15.06 11.66 -26.53
CA GLY A 565 13.72 11.80 -27.10
C GLY A 565 13.63 11.25 -28.50
N ALA A 566 12.47 11.43 -29.13
CA ALA A 566 12.19 10.98 -30.49
C ALA A 566 11.31 12.00 -31.24
N VAL A 567 11.47 12.08 -32.56
CA VAL A 567 10.59 12.84 -33.42
C VAL A 567 9.41 11.95 -33.82
N ILE A 568 8.20 12.36 -33.44
CA ILE A 568 7.00 11.52 -33.61
C ILE A 568 6.09 12.13 -34.67
N THR A 569 5.68 11.31 -35.63
CA THR A 569 4.74 11.71 -36.66
C THR A 569 3.46 10.91 -36.60
N TRP A 570 2.34 11.58 -36.80
CA TRP A 570 1.01 10.94 -36.88
C TRP A 570 0.14 11.66 -37.93
N ASN A 571 -0.94 11.00 -38.34
CA ASN A 571 -1.94 11.64 -39.17
C ASN A 571 -2.87 12.50 -38.30
N PRO A 572 -3.06 13.77 -38.55
CA PRO A 572 -3.97 14.60 -37.77
C PRO A 572 -5.41 14.03 -37.86
N PRO A 573 -6.17 14.10 -36.72
CA PRO A 573 -7.58 13.76 -36.72
C PRO A 573 -8.39 14.74 -37.57
N VAL A 574 -9.64 14.38 -37.86
CA VAL A 574 -10.58 15.22 -38.59
C VAL A 574 -11.70 15.63 -37.62
N ALA A 575 -12.02 16.92 -37.63
CA ALA A 575 -13.19 17.43 -36.91
C ALA A 575 -14.35 17.57 -37.91
N THR A 576 -15.54 17.20 -37.47
CA THR A 576 -16.79 17.36 -38.19
C THR A 576 -17.86 17.90 -37.26
N ASP A 577 -18.71 18.74 -37.78
CA ASP A 577 -19.82 19.35 -37.10
C ASP A 577 -20.94 19.61 -38.11
N ASP A 578 -22.19 19.61 -37.69
CA ASP A 578 -23.33 19.87 -38.55
C ASP A 578 -23.44 21.34 -38.94
N CYS A 579 -22.94 22.26 -38.07
CA CYS A 579 -22.87 23.70 -38.31
C CYS A 579 -21.52 24.17 -38.87
N GLY A 580 -20.54 23.30 -38.97
CA GLY A 580 -19.23 23.56 -39.56
C GLY A 580 -18.13 23.85 -38.51
N ILE A 581 -16.90 23.57 -38.91
CA ILE A 581 -15.71 23.71 -38.07
C ILE A 581 -15.03 25.07 -38.33
N SER A 582 -14.87 25.88 -37.28
CA SER A 582 -14.09 27.12 -37.31
C SER A 582 -12.59 26.87 -37.19
N SER A 583 -12.19 25.93 -36.32
CA SER A 583 -10.78 25.59 -36.16
C SER A 583 -10.58 24.18 -35.55
N LEU A 584 -9.45 23.55 -35.92
CA LEU A 584 -8.92 22.38 -35.24
C LEU A 584 -7.46 22.69 -34.88
N THR A 585 -7.18 22.75 -33.62
CA THR A 585 -5.85 23.10 -33.08
C THR A 585 -5.33 21.97 -32.19
N SER A 586 -4.02 21.90 -32.01
CA SER A 586 -3.41 20.97 -31.07
C SER A 586 -2.33 21.66 -30.24
N ASN A 587 -2.08 21.14 -29.06
CA ASN A 587 -1.00 21.58 -28.19
C ASN A 587 0.38 21.13 -28.66
N GLN A 588 0.45 20.10 -29.55
CA GLN A 588 1.67 19.57 -30.16
C GLN A 588 1.41 19.27 -31.64
N GLN A 589 2.46 19.29 -32.45
CA GLN A 589 2.37 19.09 -33.89
C GLN A 589 2.97 17.74 -34.29
N SER A 590 2.40 17.08 -35.33
CA SER A 590 3.04 15.93 -35.96
C SER A 590 4.42 16.31 -36.49
N GLY A 591 5.45 15.60 -36.05
CA GLY A 591 6.84 15.94 -36.35
C GLY A 591 7.57 16.68 -35.23
N ASP A 592 6.90 16.97 -34.11
CA ASP A 592 7.56 17.52 -32.93
C ASP A 592 8.46 16.48 -32.25
N PHE A 593 9.42 16.98 -31.52
CA PHE A 593 10.33 16.18 -30.70
C PHE A 593 9.74 16.00 -29.30
N PHE A 594 9.68 14.75 -28.84
CA PHE A 594 9.17 14.38 -27.53
C PHE A 594 10.29 13.82 -26.66
N ALA A 595 10.42 14.35 -25.45
CA ALA A 595 11.32 13.82 -24.44
C ALA A 595 10.81 12.49 -23.89
N PRO A 596 11.66 11.68 -23.23
CA PRO A 596 11.22 10.45 -22.54
C PRO A 596 10.13 10.76 -21.51
N GLY A 597 9.18 9.82 -21.40
CA GLY A 597 8.01 9.95 -20.54
C GLY A 597 6.71 10.02 -21.34
N LEU A 598 5.61 10.18 -20.61
CA LEU A 598 4.27 10.26 -21.16
C LEU A 598 3.95 11.71 -21.57
N SER A 599 3.57 11.89 -22.81
CA SER A 599 3.08 13.16 -23.34
C SER A 599 1.66 13.00 -23.84
N ILE A 600 0.81 13.96 -23.53
CA ILE A 600 -0.58 14.01 -23.98
C ILE A 600 -0.71 15.01 -25.11
N VAL A 601 -1.15 14.55 -26.27
CA VAL A 601 -1.50 15.39 -27.40
C VAL A 601 -3.00 15.62 -27.39
N THR A 602 -3.40 16.86 -27.20
CA THR A 602 -4.80 17.27 -27.16
C THR A 602 -5.15 18.09 -28.39
N TYR A 603 -6.17 17.65 -29.11
CA TYR A 603 -6.79 18.39 -30.19
C TYR A 603 -8.04 19.10 -29.68
N THR A 604 -8.20 20.37 -30.01
CA THR A 604 -9.40 21.16 -29.74
C THR A 604 -10.02 21.57 -31.06
N ALA A 605 -11.23 21.10 -31.28
CA ALA A 605 -12.06 21.56 -32.38
C ALA A 605 -13.01 22.67 -31.90
N THR A 606 -13.17 23.71 -32.65
CA THR A 606 -14.14 24.80 -32.39
C THR A 606 -15.00 24.91 -33.62
N ASP A 607 -16.32 24.92 -33.46
CA ASP A 607 -17.28 25.17 -34.52
C ASP A 607 -17.44 26.67 -34.81
N VAL A 608 -18.36 27.02 -35.70
CA VAL A 608 -18.62 28.39 -36.09
C VAL A 608 -19.40 29.14 -35.01
N SER A 609 -20.12 28.42 -34.18
CA SER A 609 -20.93 28.95 -33.07
C SER A 609 -20.10 29.14 -31.79
N GLY A 610 -18.88 28.58 -31.74
CA GLY A 610 -17.94 28.74 -30.65
C GLY A 610 -17.95 27.53 -29.67
N ASN A 611 -18.72 26.44 -29.94
CA ASN A 611 -18.68 25.23 -29.14
C ASN A 611 -17.36 24.52 -29.37
N GLN A 612 -16.90 23.80 -28.37
CA GLN A 612 -15.58 23.14 -28.41
C GLN A 612 -15.67 21.67 -28.01
N SER A 613 -14.88 20.87 -28.69
CA SER A 613 -14.60 19.49 -28.29
C SER A 613 -13.10 19.28 -28.19
N ASN A 614 -12.73 18.47 -27.22
CA ASN A 614 -11.36 18.03 -27.02
C ASN A 614 -11.26 16.51 -27.23
N ALA A 615 -10.21 16.09 -27.90
CA ALA A 615 -9.84 14.70 -27.99
C ALA A 615 -8.33 14.56 -27.77
N MET A 616 -7.92 13.49 -27.11
CA MET A 616 -6.52 13.32 -26.74
C MET A 616 -6.04 11.91 -27.05
N PHE A 617 -4.76 11.81 -27.31
CA PHE A 617 -4.05 10.52 -27.35
C PHE A 617 -2.68 10.71 -26.69
N THR A 618 -2.07 9.61 -26.34
CA THR A 618 -0.82 9.62 -25.58
C THR A 618 0.36 9.21 -26.46
N ILE A 619 1.50 9.80 -26.18
CA ILE A 619 2.80 9.44 -26.73
C ILE A 619 3.70 9.09 -25.56
N LEU A 620 4.17 7.85 -25.53
CA LEU A 620 5.11 7.37 -24.54
C LEU A 620 6.46 7.15 -25.20
N VAL A 621 7.46 7.88 -24.78
CA VAL A 621 8.84 7.72 -25.23
C VAL A 621 9.63 7.05 -24.13
N HIS A 622 10.18 5.87 -24.42
CA HIS A 622 11.03 5.13 -23.49
C HIS A 622 12.49 5.40 -23.78
N ASP A 623 13.25 5.65 -22.78
CA ASP A 623 14.72 5.61 -22.91
C ASP A 623 15.20 4.20 -22.54
N GLU A 624 15.73 3.50 -23.54
CA GLU A 624 16.33 2.16 -23.39
C GLU A 624 17.84 2.19 -23.67
N GLU A 625 18.40 3.37 -23.96
CA GLU A 625 19.82 3.49 -24.21
C GLU A 625 20.58 3.41 -22.86
N SER A 626 21.46 2.44 -22.75
CA SER A 626 22.21 2.23 -21.52
C SER A 626 23.38 3.19 -21.43
N PRO A 627 23.65 3.75 -20.24
CA PRO A 627 24.75 4.71 -20.06
C PRO A 627 26.11 4.09 -20.35
N GLY A 628 26.97 4.89 -20.93
CA GLY A 628 28.35 4.54 -21.23
C GLY A 628 29.34 5.21 -20.26
N ILE A 629 30.58 4.76 -20.28
CA ILE A 629 31.67 5.37 -19.52
C ILE A 629 32.90 5.56 -20.41
N SER A 630 33.57 6.68 -20.25
CA SER A 630 34.83 6.97 -21.00
C SER A 630 35.97 7.31 -20.05
N GLY A 631 37.20 7.09 -20.52
CA GLY A 631 38.41 7.37 -19.74
C GLY A 631 38.81 6.30 -18.74
N LEU A 632 38.05 5.18 -18.64
CA LEU A 632 38.39 4.06 -17.78
C LEU A 632 39.41 3.16 -18.52
N GLN A 633 40.53 2.89 -17.89
CA GLN A 633 41.53 1.92 -18.40
C GLN A 633 41.16 0.52 -17.87
N PRO A 634 41.38 -0.53 -18.67
CA PRO A 634 41.01 -1.90 -18.28
C PRO A 634 41.88 -2.46 -17.15
N LEU A 635 43.07 -1.91 -16.93
CA LEU A 635 44.01 -2.36 -15.91
C LEU A 635 44.82 -1.18 -15.35
N PHE A 636 44.94 -1.11 -14.04
CA PHE A 636 45.85 -0.24 -13.31
C PHE A 636 46.81 -1.10 -12.51
N THR A 637 48.11 -0.99 -12.79
CA THR A 637 49.14 -1.77 -12.13
C THR A 637 49.99 -0.86 -11.25
N VAL A 638 50.17 -1.23 -9.99
CA VAL A 638 51.07 -0.56 -9.05
C VAL A 638 51.93 -1.60 -8.32
N GLN A 639 53.03 -1.15 -7.75
CA GLN A 639 53.90 -1.98 -6.90
C GLN A 639 53.55 -1.75 -5.42
N ALA A 640 53.49 -2.82 -4.66
CA ALA A 640 53.35 -2.72 -3.21
C ALA A 640 54.56 -2.02 -2.61
N PRO A 641 54.38 -1.10 -1.64
CA PRO A 641 55.51 -0.53 -0.90
C PRO A 641 56.25 -1.60 -0.11
N ILE A 642 57.56 -1.45 -0.03
CA ILE A 642 58.39 -2.37 0.76
C ILE A 642 57.90 -2.49 2.19
N GLY A 643 57.68 -3.70 2.64
CA GLY A 643 57.15 -4.03 3.98
C GLY A 643 55.64 -4.13 4.05
N THR A 644 54.95 -4.18 2.90
CA THR A 644 53.49 -4.32 2.82
C THR A 644 53.06 -5.24 1.69
N CYS A 645 52.00 -6.01 1.91
CA CYS A 645 51.34 -6.82 0.88
C CYS A 645 50.14 -6.14 0.25
N GLU A 646 50.06 -4.85 0.33
CA GLU A 646 48.97 -4.05 -0.18
C GLU A 646 49.45 -2.68 -0.63
N ALA A 647 48.72 -2.08 -1.54
CA ALA A 647 49.04 -0.73 -2.00
C ALA A 647 47.80 0.11 -2.20
N PRO A 648 47.82 1.39 -1.87
CA PRO A 648 46.75 2.31 -2.27
C PRO A 648 46.84 2.56 -3.79
N VAL A 649 45.73 2.34 -4.50
CA VAL A 649 45.67 2.55 -5.94
C VAL A 649 44.64 3.63 -6.27
N SER A 650 45.13 4.62 -7.00
CA SER A 650 44.29 5.71 -7.48
C SER A 650 44.23 5.72 -9.00
N TRP A 651 43.07 6.04 -9.50
CA TRP A 651 42.83 6.23 -10.93
C TRP A 651 42.08 7.53 -11.15
N PRO A 652 42.15 8.12 -12.35
CA PRO A 652 41.37 9.29 -12.68
C PRO A 652 39.88 8.88 -12.75
N ALA A 653 39.01 9.73 -12.21
CA ALA A 653 37.58 9.50 -12.29
C ALA A 653 37.15 9.41 -13.77
N PRO A 654 36.52 8.33 -14.19
CA PRO A 654 35.99 8.21 -15.54
C PRO A 654 34.82 9.17 -15.76
N THR A 655 34.51 9.45 -17.02
CA THR A 655 33.41 10.33 -17.39
C THR A 655 32.25 9.47 -17.89
N PRO A 656 31.16 9.39 -17.12
CA PRO A 656 29.95 8.75 -17.59
C PRO A 656 29.24 9.66 -18.59
N ALA A 657 28.53 9.07 -19.52
CA ALA A 657 27.71 9.79 -20.50
C ALA A 657 26.55 8.93 -20.94
N ASP A 658 25.43 9.58 -21.16
CA ASP A 658 24.21 8.99 -21.65
C ASP A 658 23.46 10.01 -22.52
N ASN A 659 22.56 9.54 -23.36
CA ASN A 659 21.76 10.40 -24.24
C ASN A 659 20.80 11.31 -23.42
N CYS A 660 20.25 10.83 -22.31
CA CYS A 660 19.32 11.56 -21.45
C CYS A 660 19.94 12.09 -20.16
N GLY A 661 21.10 11.62 -19.82
CA GLY A 661 21.83 12.10 -18.65
C GLY A 661 22.06 11.02 -17.60
N ILE A 662 22.94 11.32 -16.66
CA ILE A 662 23.36 10.38 -15.64
C ILE A 662 22.70 10.71 -14.32
N PHE A 663 22.03 9.71 -13.74
CA PHE A 663 21.46 9.80 -12.40
C PHE A 663 22.50 9.50 -11.32
N SER A 664 23.26 8.41 -11.48
CA SER A 664 24.27 8.05 -10.49
C SER A 664 25.45 7.31 -11.10
N THR A 665 26.59 7.47 -10.46
CA THR A 665 27.80 6.71 -10.76
C THR A 665 28.35 6.21 -9.44
N LEU A 666 28.34 4.90 -9.27
CA LEU A 666 28.84 4.22 -8.08
C LEU A 666 30.06 3.40 -8.43
N VAL A 667 30.93 3.21 -7.49
CA VAL A 667 32.08 2.31 -7.59
C VAL A 667 32.21 1.54 -6.29
N ASP A 668 32.46 0.26 -6.40
CA ASP A 668 32.60 -0.64 -5.24
C ASP A 668 33.85 -0.34 -4.40
N HIS A 669 34.91 0.22 -5.05
CA HIS A 669 36.13 0.67 -4.40
C HIS A 669 36.45 2.09 -4.85
N LEU A 670 36.71 2.98 -3.91
CA LEU A 670 37.06 4.38 -4.22
C LEU A 670 38.49 4.51 -4.70
N PRO A 671 38.82 5.47 -5.60
CA PRO A 671 40.21 5.81 -5.92
C PRO A 671 41.00 6.13 -4.66
N GLY A 672 42.11 5.47 -4.47
CA GLY A 672 42.91 5.56 -3.24
C GLY A 672 42.64 4.48 -2.22
N SER A 673 41.68 3.58 -2.46
CA SER A 673 41.51 2.37 -1.65
C SER A 673 42.76 1.51 -1.67
N VAL A 674 42.97 0.77 -0.61
CA VAL A 674 44.09 -0.16 -0.47
C VAL A 674 43.66 -1.52 -1.02
N PHE A 675 44.49 -2.07 -1.89
CA PHE A 675 44.27 -3.37 -2.53
C PHE A 675 45.41 -4.34 -2.15
N PRO A 676 45.07 -5.60 -1.91
CA PRO A 676 46.09 -6.62 -1.67
C PRO A 676 46.89 -6.95 -2.92
N VAL A 677 48.07 -7.51 -2.76
CA VAL A 677 48.87 -8.06 -3.88
C VAL A 677 48.04 -9.07 -4.67
N GLY A 678 48.11 -8.96 -5.99
CA GLY A 678 47.30 -9.73 -6.94
C GLY A 678 46.35 -8.86 -7.74
N ILE A 679 45.35 -9.51 -8.37
CA ILE A 679 44.39 -8.84 -9.24
C ILE A 679 43.06 -8.75 -8.50
N THR A 680 42.54 -7.53 -8.36
CA THR A 680 41.22 -7.24 -7.85
C THR A 680 40.35 -6.63 -8.95
N SER A 681 39.14 -7.13 -9.12
CA SER A 681 38.17 -6.53 -10.04
C SER A 681 37.46 -5.40 -9.32
N VAL A 682 37.38 -4.26 -9.96
CA VAL A 682 36.64 -3.08 -9.49
C VAL A 682 35.58 -2.76 -10.53
N VAL A 683 34.37 -2.42 -10.07
CA VAL A 683 33.24 -2.20 -10.95
C VAL A 683 32.67 -0.80 -10.74
N TYR A 684 32.54 -0.06 -11.82
CA TYR A 684 31.71 1.13 -11.87
C TYR A 684 30.30 0.72 -12.31
N THR A 685 29.29 1.09 -11.55
CA THR A 685 27.89 0.96 -11.91
C THR A 685 27.37 2.36 -12.23
N VAL A 686 26.92 2.55 -13.44
CA VAL A 686 26.36 3.82 -13.90
C VAL A 686 24.89 3.62 -14.18
N MET A 687 24.06 4.50 -13.66
CA MET A 687 22.63 4.53 -13.88
C MET A 687 22.26 5.88 -14.51
N ASP A 688 21.45 5.87 -15.53
CA ASP A 688 20.89 7.07 -16.13
C ASP A 688 19.66 7.57 -15.35
N VAL A 689 19.03 8.64 -15.81
CA VAL A 689 17.84 9.24 -15.18
C VAL A 689 16.56 8.43 -15.41
N HIS A 690 16.56 7.46 -16.32
CA HIS A 690 15.41 6.59 -16.64
C HIS A 690 15.58 5.17 -16.07
N GLY A 691 16.67 4.92 -15.35
CA GLY A 691 16.89 3.67 -14.63
C GLY A 691 17.63 2.59 -15.43
N ASN A 692 18.13 2.88 -16.65
CA ASN A 692 18.99 1.93 -17.36
C ASN A 692 20.35 1.87 -16.66
N VAL A 693 20.88 0.67 -16.49
CA VAL A 693 22.10 0.43 -15.71
C VAL A 693 23.14 -0.25 -16.57
N SER A 694 24.35 0.22 -16.49
CA SER A 694 25.54 -0.43 -17.08
C SER A 694 26.62 -0.63 -16.06
N GLU A 695 27.30 -1.76 -16.15
CA GLU A 695 28.44 -2.10 -15.32
C GLU A 695 29.73 -2.12 -16.15
N PHE A 696 30.76 -1.49 -15.61
CA PHE A 696 32.07 -1.35 -16.26
C PHE A 696 33.15 -1.90 -15.35
N PRO A 697 33.47 -3.19 -15.48
CA PRO A 697 34.54 -3.78 -14.70
C PRO A 697 35.94 -3.39 -15.26
N PHE A 698 36.86 -3.14 -14.37
CA PHE A 698 38.26 -3.01 -14.67
C PHE A 698 39.10 -3.71 -13.60
N GLN A 699 40.37 -3.87 -13.82
CA GLN A 699 41.24 -4.58 -12.91
C GLN A 699 42.23 -3.63 -12.25
N VAL A 700 42.51 -3.89 -11.00
CA VAL A 700 43.61 -3.32 -10.23
C VAL A 700 44.56 -4.46 -9.91
N GLU A 701 45.81 -4.34 -10.34
CA GLU A 701 46.86 -5.29 -10.09
C GLU A 701 47.91 -4.66 -9.17
N VAL A 702 48.09 -5.25 -8.03
CA VAL A 702 49.17 -4.87 -7.12
C VAL A 702 50.28 -5.93 -7.24
N LEU A 703 51.41 -5.49 -7.70
CA LEU A 703 52.56 -6.34 -7.86
C LEU A 703 53.41 -6.34 -6.59
N ASP A 704 53.73 -7.49 -6.13
CA ASP A 704 54.82 -7.69 -5.18
C ASP A 704 56.14 -7.69 -5.92
N ASN A 705 57.08 -6.92 -5.45
CA ASN A 705 58.44 -6.85 -6.00
C ASN A 705 59.53 -7.05 -4.93
N HIS A 706 59.11 -7.44 -3.74
CA HIS A 706 60.02 -7.75 -2.64
C HIS A 706 60.36 -9.23 -2.66
N LEU A 707 61.61 -9.54 -2.60
CA LEU A 707 62.05 -10.94 -2.53
C LEU A 707 61.98 -11.42 -1.10
N PRO A 708 61.45 -12.63 -0.86
CA PRO A 708 61.50 -13.20 0.47
C PRO A 708 62.94 -13.41 0.95
N GLU A 709 63.14 -13.32 2.22
CA GLU A 709 64.47 -13.49 2.85
C GLU A 709 64.53 -14.78 3.68
N ILE A 710 65.69 -15.36 3.74
CA ILE A 710 65.93 -16.52 4.60
C ILE A 710 66.85 -16.05 5.74
N LEU A 711 66.31 -15.98 6.94
CA LEU A 711 67.01 -15.50 8.12
C LEU A 711 67.59 -16.68 8.92
N GLY A 712 68.79 -16.47 9.45
CA GLY A 712 69.39 -17.45 10.35
C GLY A 712 70.02 -18.64 9.63
N ILE A 713 70.40 -18.48 8.33
CA ILE A 713 71.15 -19.53 7.62
C ILE A 713 72.39 -19.89 8.39
N SER A 714 72.68 -21.17 8.56
CA SER A 714 73.85 -21.66 9.22
C SER A 714 75.08 -21.32 8.41
N GLY A 715 76.20 -21.04 9.07
CA GLY A 715 77.47 -21.01 8.39
C GLY A 715 77.92 -22.42 8.03
N ASP A 716 78.98 -22.51 7.16
CA ASP A 716 79.54 -23.80 6.78
C ASP A 716 79.94 -24.64 8.00
N LEU A 717 79.49 -25.88 7.99
CA LEU A 717 79.67 -26.82 9.08
C LEU A 717 80.79 -27.82 8.66
N SER A 718 81.67 -28.08 9.57
CA SER A 718 82.70 -29.13 9.38
C SER A 718 82.65 -30.10 10.55
N VAL A 719 82.39 -31.35 10.24
CA VAL A 719 82.25 -32.40 11.22
C VAL A 719 83.12 -33.61 10.83
N VAL A 720 83.47 -34.43 11.76
CA VAL A 720 84.17 -35.71 11.46
C VAL A 720 83.06 -36.83 11.34
N SER A 721 83.39 -37.80 10.47
CA SER A 721 82.46 -38.95 10.29
C SER A 721 82.30 -39.72 11.59
N ASP A 722 81.08 -40.28 11.78
CA ASP A 722 80.71 -41.07 12.98
C ASP A 722 81.61 -42.34 13.05
N LEU A 723 81.92 -42.76 14.26
CA LEU A 723 82.84 -43.84 14.50
C LEU A 723 82.35 -45.16 13.87
N GLY A 724 83.06 -45.59 12.81
CA GLY A 724 82.73 -46.82 12.06
C GLY A 724 81.74 -46.60 10.94
N SER A 725 81.43 -45.37 10.56
CA SER A 725 80.56 -44.96 9.46
C SER A 725 81.29 -44.12 8.45
N CYS A 726 80.87 -44.12 7.20
CA CYS A 726 81.28 -43.18 6.19
C CYS A 726 80.37 -41.97 6.07
N THR A 727 79.60 -41.70 7.13
CA THR A 727 78.61 -40.60 7.26
C THR A 727 78.76 -39.91 8.60
N ALA A 728 78.28 -38.72 8.73
CA ALA A 728 78.03 -38.02 10.01
C ALA A 728 76.62 -37.46 10.06
N VAL A 729 75.88 -37.62 11.21
CA VAL A 729 74.62 -36.97 11.46
C VAL A 729 74.88 -35.55 11.86
N VAL A 730 74.37 -34.60 11.06
CA VAL A 730 74.66 -33.16 11.26
C VAL A 730 73.35 -32.44 11.63
N ASN A 731 73.46 -31.70 12.70
CA ASN A 731 72.29 -30.91 13.18
C ASN A 731 72.70 -29.41 13.04
N TRP A 732 71.69 -28.65 12.62
CA TRP A 732 71.81 -27.19 12.58
C TRP A 732 70.45 -26.59 13.01
N THR A 733 70.43 -25.30 13.25
CA THR A 733 69.21 -24.57 13.50
C THR A 733 68.56 -24.24 12.15
N GLU A 734 67.31 -24.67 11.97
CA GLU A 734 66.56 -24.37 10.77
C GLU A 734 66.42 -22.86 10.59
N PRO A 735 66.72 -22.33 9.42
CA PRO A 735 66.48 -20.93 9.14
C PRO A 735 64.98 -20.64 9.05
N THR A 736 64.63 -19.40 9.20
CA THR A 736 63.22 -18.97 9.11
C THR A 736 62.98 -18.11 7.88
N PRO A 737 61.99 -18.44 7.07
CA PRO A 737 61.62 -17.56 5.96
C PRO A 737 60.93 -16.32 6.49
N GLN A 738 61.21 -15.20 5.90
CA GLN A 738 60.53 -13.94 6.20
C GLN A 738 60.25 -13.22 4.89
N ASP A 739 59.03 -12.67 4.80
CA ASP A 739 58.63 -11.82 3.70
C ASP A 739 57.59 -10.82 4.22
N ASP A 740 57.37 -9.77 3.48
CA ASP A 740 56.30 -8.81 3.76
C ASP A 740 54.93 -9.36 3.29
N CYS A 741 54.96 -10.32 2.34
CA CYS A 741 53.77 -11.06 1.90
C CYS A 741 53.75 -12.49 2.46
N ILE A 742 52.76 -13.25 2.02
CA ILE A 742 52.56 -14.63 2.49
C ILE A 742 53.63 -15.53 1.83
N ILE A 743 54.33 -16.29 2.64
CA ILE A 743 55.21 -17.34 2.15
C ILE A 743 54.37 -18.49 1.60
N SER A 744 54.57 -18.84 0.34
CA SER A 744 53.88 -19.93 -0.35
C SER A 744 54.57 -21.28 -0.12
N SER A 745 55.90 -21.31 -0.16
CA SER A 745 56.65 -22.50 0.16
C SER A 745 58.02 -22.18 0.76
N PHE A 746 58.50 -23.06 1.61
CA PHE A 746 59.84 -23.03 2.16
C PHE A 746 60.36 -24.45 2.16
N GLU A 747 61.36 -24.69 1.29
CA GLU A 747 61.89 -26.03 1.02
C GLU A 747 63.39 -26.07 1.24
N SER A 748 63.90 -27.22 1.61
CA SER A 748 65.33 -27.48 1.72
C SER A 748 65.70 -28.73 0.98
N THR A 749 66.91 -28.75 0.47
CA THR A 749 67.46 -29.96 -0.15
C THR A 749 67.80 -31.06 0.86
N HIS A 750 68.01 -30.71 2.13
CA HIS A 750 68.32 -31.62 3.22
C HIS A 750 67.74 -31.11 4.52
N THR A 751 67.51 -31.99 5.46
CA THR A 751 66.92 -31.71 6.78
C THR A 751 67.93 -31.86 7.92
N SER A 752 67.76 -30.99 8.95
CA SER A 752 68.62 -31.08 10.14
C SER A 752 68.46 -32.45 10.81
N GLY A 753 69.57 -33.10 11.14
CA GLY A 753 69.57 -34.45 11.68
C GLY A 753 69.76 -35.58 10.64
N GLU A 754 69.89 -35.22 9.37
CA GLU A 754 70.18 -36.16 8.28
C GLU A 754 71.61 -36.62 8.32
N ALA A 755 71.94 -37.78 7.74
CA ALA A 755 73.24 -38.35 7.70
C ALA A 755 73.93 -38.00 6.38
N PHE A 756 75.05 -37.27 6.43
CA PHE A 756 75.76 -36.75 5.28
C PHE A 756 77.03 -37.65 4.99
N PRO A 757 77.26 -37.99 3.74
CA PRO A 757 78.43 -38.76 3.33
C PRO A 757 79.75 -37.95 3.42
N ILE A 758 80.87 -38.68 3.46
CA ILE A 758 82.22 -37.98 3.38
C ILE A 758 82.32 -37.18 2.08
N GLY A 759 82.60 -35.91 2.23
CA GLY A 759 82.74 -34.95 1.16
C GLY A 759 82.05 -33.64 1.56
N VAL A 760 81.83 -32.81 0.58
CA VAL A 760 81.16 -31.53 0.76
C VAL A 760 79.72 -31.67 0.16
N THR A 761 78.72 -31.42 0.98
CA THR A 761 77.37 -31.38 0.55
C THR A 761 76.83 -30.00 0.79
N GLU A 762 76.18 -29.41 -0.20
CA GLU A 762 75.50 -28.12 -0.08
C GLU A 762 74.06 -28.31 0.35
N VAL A 763 73.64 -27.62 1.39
CA VAL A 763 72.27 -27.55 1.85
C VAL A 763 71.72 -26.22 1.33
N VAL A 764 70.67 -26.32 0.50
CA VAL A 764 70.06 -25.14 -0.13
C VAL A 764 68.63 -25.03 0.38
N TYR A 765 68.35 -23.87 0.91
CA TYR A 765 66.96 -23.48 1.25
C TYR A 765 66.40 -22.60 0.15
N THR A 766 65.16 -22.85 -0.23
CA THR A 766 64.43 -22.05 -1.20
C THR A 766 63.12 -21.58 -0.55
N VAL A 767 62.91 -20.30 -0.53
CA VAL A 767 61.65 -19.70 -0.12
C VAL A 767 60.95 -19.10 -1.33
N THR A 768 59.67 -19.30 -1.41
CA THR A 768 58.82 -18.71 -2.46
C THR A 768 57.63 -18.01 -1.77
N ASP A 769 57.38 -16.78 -2.14
CA ASP A 769 56.19 -16.05 -1.67
C ASP A 769 54.95 -16.42 -2.46
N SER A 770 53.80 -15.78 -2.11
CA SER A 770 52.54 -15.97 -2.80
C SER A 770 52.51 -15.34 -4.20
N SER A 771 53.43 -14.46 -4.51
CA SER A 771 53.56 -13.78 -5.81
C SER A 771 54.47 -14.55 -6.76
N GLY A 772 55.12 -15.60 -6.27
CA GLY A 772 56.04 -16.46 -7.04
C GLY A 772 57.48 -15.95 -7.06
N LEU A 773 57.83 -14.92 -6.29
CA LEU A 773 59.24 -14.47 -6.14
C LEU A 773 59.96 -15.46 -5.23
N THR A 774 61.22 -15.73 -5.56
CA THR A 774 62.00 -16.75 -4.87
C THR A 774 63.36 -16.21 -4.41
N ALA A 775 63.79 -16.64 -3.24
CA ALA A 775 65.14 -16.45 -2.77
C ALA A 775 65.74 -17.78 -2.30
N THR A 776 66.99 -17.91 -2.45
CA THR A 776 67.76 -19.08 -2.03
C THR A 776 68.92 -18.70 -1.12
N ALA A 777 69.20 -19.53 -0.17
CA ALA A 777 70.37 -19.40 0.67
C ALA A 777 70.99 -20.79 0.92
N ALA A 778 72.29 -20.88 0.98
CA ALA A 778 72.94 -22.15 1.11
C ALA A 778 74.08 -22.09 2.09
N PHE A 779 74.42 -23.22 2.63
CA PHE A 779 75.65 -23.45 3.38
C PHE A 779 76.17 -24.85 3.08
N SER A 780 77.51 -25.07 3.32
CA SER A 780 78.09 -26.33 3.05
C SER A 780 78.36 -27.15 4.32
N ILE A 781 78.15 -28.46 4.21
CA ILE A 781 78.45 -29.44 5.23
C ILE A 781 79.67 -30.26 4.70
N SER A 782 80.75 -30.20 5.41
CA SER A 782 82.01 -30.97 5.12
C SER A 782 82.13 -32.07 6.18
N VAL A 783 81.98 -33.31 5.74
CA VAL A 783 82.20 -34.49 6.59
C VAL A 783 83.58 -35.09 6.37
#